data_df5ff55a6ba1603ab0cc0aca696db977
#
_entry.id   df5ff55a6ba1603ab0cc0aca696db977
#
_cell.length_a   1.000
_cell.length_b   1.000
_cell.length_c   1.000
_cell.angle_alpha   90.00
_cell.angle_beta   90.00
_cell.angle_gamma   90.00
#
_symmetry.space_group_name_H-M   'P 1'
#
loop_
_entity.id
_entity.type
_entity.pdbx_description
1 polymer ?
#
loop_
_entity_poly.entity_id
_entity_poly.type
_entity_poly.pdbx_seq_one_letter_code
_entity_poly.pdbx_strand_id
1 'polypeptide(L)'
;MHIKFHLLLILVLCGQILNAQGEQDPEALARWSFEKPHSLEIQGNYQYVKGIRGDALKFDGFTTSLMLEPEDAPETGSEFSVEAWIALGAYPWNNVPVVAQENRAITGYFFGIDSRGRVGFNLSDGTSTWHECWSGLDKEGKLGLELKKWYHIAGTFSRNEGIKVYINGQLAASNPSPSRLVQAKDMPAMIGRNNRPLPPSDPIRAWATFPSWYSFDGLLDEIRLYDSALSPENIADNYTKDKPDSNPRLGERKFPNVKPSGRFGASYTTLKYYKEWDNLWPVGPHADVVVQFDQSPVKVMFWRGTRYSACWVSENGKWMADQSRETGGNWFLSEGSRDEYVTGCVEHMSDVQCRSSRVAIIENNPARVVVHWRYLQMDVKFRQVDLDDQSGFGQWADEYYYIYPDGVAMRKLLPGHGGWQETIFLNEPGTRPEDNVDLEAVTLANMNGESKTYSWEKGFPKFDLPDAVIQMTNFKSDYRPFTIFREGVKFRVFNGEVRPEYSHFPWWNHWPVAQIASDGRSCIAADRASHSSLSWGFTDENVALYGMTDLPAEELTVLARSWNKPPPLLIEPGEITSEGYDYTERIYKLTSKKKRAKIAFKVDATSDSPLFNPAFEINNWGDGLPRLFMNGKEIPAGDQFRYGIEYDVEGKSKLIVYVQVQATKSTSFEMKQAVFE
;
A
#
# COMPACT_ATOMS: atom_id res chain seq x y z
N MET A 1 -83.51 -65.57 -34.57
CA MET A 1 -83.31 -64.19 -34.12
C MET A 1 -82.53 -64.26 -32.80
N HIS A 2 -81.21 -64.16 -32.83
CA HIS A 2 -80.30 -64.50 -31.73
C HIS A 2 -79.84 -63.24 -31.01
N ILE A 3 -80.06 -63.22 -29.73
CA ILE A 3 -79.53 -62.20 -28.83
C ILE A 3 -78.35 -62.85 -28.11
N LYS A 4 -77.16 -62.33 -28.31
CA LYS A 4 -75.94 -62.71 -27.59
C LYS A 4 -75.74 -61.78 -26.43
N PHE A 5 -75.68 -62.28 -25.21
CA PHE A 5 -75.24 -61.66 -24.00
C PHE A 5 -73.71 -61.59 -23.99
N HIS A 6 -73.14 -60.42 -23.76
CA HIS A 6 -71.76 -60.29 -23.44
C HIS A 6 -71.65 -59.88 -21.95
N LEU A 7 -70.96 -60.72 -21.21
CA LEU A 7 -70.59 -60.56 -19.81
C LEU A 7 -69.37 -59.59 -19.75
N LEU A 8 -69.55 -58.46 -19.09
CA LEU A 8 -68.50 -57.50 -18.85
C LEU A 8 -67.85 -57.74 -17.49
N LEU A 9 -66.59 -58.22 -17.51
CA LEU A 9 -65.77 -58.45 -16.31
C LEU A 9 -65.15 -57.11 -15.91
N ILE A 10 -65.57 -56.52 -14.79
CA ILE A 10 -64.95 -55.32 -14.23
C ILE A 10 -63.81 -55.75 -13.30
N LEU A 11 -62.55 -55.59 -13.72
CA LEU A 11 -61.37 -55.68 -12.86
C LEU A 11 -61.23 -54.36 -12.12
N VAL A 12 -61.44 -54.34 -10.80
CA VAL A 12 -61.10 -53.24 -9.90
C VAL A 12 -59.62 -53.37 -9.60
N LEU A 13 -58.78 -52.54 -10.29
CA LEU A 13 -57.42 -52.28 -9.90
C LEU A 13 -57.44 -51.24 -8.81
N CYS A 14 -57.22 -51.62 -7.56
CA CYS A 14 -56.79 -50.71 -6.50
C CYS A 14 -55.38 -50.23 -6.80
N GLY A 15 -55.28 -49.13 -7.56
CA GLY A 15 -54.05 -48.37 -7.65
C GLY A 15 -53.85 -47.65 -6.33
N GLN A 16 -52.83 -48.01 -5.56
CA GLN A 16 -52.29 -47.21 -4.53
C GLN A 16 -51.62 -45.96 -5.23
N ILE A 17 -52.30 -44.84 -5.17
CA ILE A 17 -51.69 -43.55 -5.47
C ILE A 17 -50.73 -43.29 -4.30
N LEU A 18 -49.45 -43.61 -4.51
CA LEU A 18 -48.36 -43.01 -3.73
C LEU A 18 -48.41 -41.50 -4.05
N ASN A 19 -49.01 -40.74 -3.15
CA ASN A 19 -48.75 -39.31 -3.09
C ASN A 19 -47.28 -39.13 -2.80
N ALA A 20 -46.45 -38.99 -3.83
CA ALA A 20 -45.22 -38.25 -3.72
C ALA A 20 -45.65 -36.80 -3.43
N GLN A 21 -45.77 -36.45 -2.15
CA GLN A 21 -45.65 -35.05 -1.77
C GLN A 21 -44.29 -34.64 -2.24
N GLY A 22 -44.23 -33.97 -3.39
CA GLY A 22 -43.05 -33.18 -3.74
C GLY A 22 -42.86 -32.20 -2.58
N GLU A 23 -41.75 -32.33 -1.87
CA GLU A 23 -41.33 -31.27 -0.94
C GLU A 23 -41.40 -29.96 -1.72
N GLN A 24 -42.32 -29.09 -1.32
CA GLN A 24 -42.36 -27.74 -1.84
C GLN A 24 -41.01 -27.10 -1.46
N ASP A 25 -40.32 -26.49 -2.42
CA ASP A 25 -39.14 -25.66 -2.14
C ASP A 25 -39.46 -24.73 -0.96
N PRO A 26 -38.68 -24.74 0.13
CA PRO A 26 -38.96 -23.89 1.28
C PRO A 26 -39.03 -22.44 0.85
N GLU A 27 -40.05 -21.73 1.27
CA GLU A 27 -40.19 -20.29 1.01
C GLU A 27 -39.21 -19.50 1.88
N ALA A 28 -38.45 -18.58 1.29
CA ALA A 28 -37.53 -17.76 2.03
C ALA A 28 -38.24 -16.74 2.94
N LEU A 29 -37.89 -16.70 4.22
CA LEU A 29 -38.35 -15.73 5.20
C LEU A 29 -38.02 -14.29 4.78
N ALA A 30 -36.82 -14.10 4.21
CA ALA A 30 -36.38 -12.83 3.65
C ALA A 30 -35.46 -13.06 2.43
N ARG A 31 -35.51 -12.11 1.49
CA ARG A 31 -34.68 -12.13 0.29
C ARG A 31 -34.19 -10.74 -0.08
N TRP A 32 -32.89 -10.63 -0.38
CA TRP A 32 -32.22 -9.43 -0.89
C TRP A 32 -31.56 -9.76 -2.22
N SER A 33 -32.26 -9.45 -3.32
CA SER A 33 -31.82 -9.74 -4.70
C SER A 33 -31.19 -8.52 -5.39
N PHE A 34 -31.26 -7.34 -4.76
CA PHE A 34 -30.75 -6.07 -5.29
C PHE A 34 -31.36 -5.63 -6.64
N GLU A 35 -32.43 -6.26 -7.07
CA GLU A 35 -33.18 -5.85 -8.27
C GLU A 35 -33.85 -4.50 -8.09
N LYS A 36 -33.78 -3.63 -9.07
CA LYS A 36 -34.47 -2.35 -9.05
C LYS A 36 -35.89 -2.46 -9.65
N PRO A 37 -36.86 -1.74 -9.09
CA PRO A 37 -36.81 -0.88 -7.91
C PRO A 37 -36.91 -1.68 -6.60
N HIS A 38 -36.21 -1.23 -5.56
CA HIS A 38 -36.34 -1.77 -4.19
C HIS A 38 -36.37 -0.62 -3.17
N SER A 39 -36.84 -0.91 -1.95
CA SER A 39 -36.94 0.04 -0.83
C SER A 39 -35.74 0.00 0.11
N LEU A 40 -34.67 -0.76 -0.21
CA LEU A 40 -33.52 -0.92 0.65
C LEU A 40 -32.71 0.39 0.73
N GLU A 41 -32.39 0.82 1.94
CA GLU A 41 -31.47 1.92 2.19
C GLU A 41 -30.04 1.38 2.24
N ILE A 42 -29.25 1.71 1.24
CA ILE A 42 -27.87 1.28 1.11
C ILE A 42 -26.97 2.46 1.46
N GLN A 43 -26.08 2.27 2.42
CA GLN A 43 -25.08 3.25 2.84
C GLN A 43 -23.77 3.07 2.09
N GLY A 44 -23.00 4.17 1.97
CA GLY A 44 -21.64 4.15 1.46
C GLY A 44 -21.51 4.25 -0.06
N ASN A 45 -20.37 3.83 -0.56
CA ASN A 45 -20.00 3.98 -1.97
C ASN A 45 -20.19 2.66 -2.72
N TYR A 46 -21.41 2.41 -3.15
CA TYR A 46 -21.81 1.16 -3.82
C TYR A 46 -22.11 1.34 -5.30
N GLN A 47 -22.20 0.24 -6.02
CA GLN A 47 -22.59 0.18 -7.43
C GLN A 47 -23.49 -1.04 -7.67
N TYR A 48 -24.45 -0.87 -8.60
CA TYR A 48 -25.15 -2.02 -9.17
C TYR A 48 -24.40 -2.51 -10.40
N VAL A 49 -24.17 -3.78 -10.45
CA VAL A 49 -23.48 -4.46 -11.58
C VAL A 49 -24.26 -5.72 -11.95
N LYS A 50 -23.98 -6.29 -13.12
CA LYS A 50 -24.61 -7.54 -13.53
C LYS A 50 -24.37 -8.63 -12.51
N GLY A 51 -25.45 -9.18 -11.97
CA GLY A 51 -25.47 -10.24 -10.97
C GLY A 51 -25.70 -11.64 -11.54
N ILE A 52 -26.10 -12.53 -10.65
CA ILE A 52 -26.56 -13.90 -10.96
C ILE A 52 -27.88 -13.84 -11.72
N ARG A 53 -28.80 -13.03 -11.19
CA ARG A 53 -30.05 -12.66 -11.83
C ARG A 53 -30.13 -11.15 -11.82
N GLY A 54 -30.22 -10.53 -13.01
CA GLY A 54 -30.33 -9.07 -13.11
C GLY A 54 -29.13 -8.31 -12.49
N ASP A 55 -29.38 -7.57 -11.40
CA ASP A 55 -28.39 -6.73 -10.72
C ASP A 55 -27.88 -7.38 -9.43
N ALA A 56 -26.57 -7.29 -9.19
CA ALA A 56 -25.91 -7.52 -7.90
C ALA A 56 -25.43 -6.22 -7.29
N LEU A 57 -25.25 -6.19 -5.98
CA LEU A 57 -24.66 -5.05 -5.29
C LEU A 57 -23.15 -5.22 -5.13
N LYS A 58 -22.39 -4.24 -5.64
CA LYS A 58 -20.94 -4.15 -5.43
C LYS A 58 -20.64 -3.34 -4.19
N PHE A 59 -19.98 -3.96 -3.24
CA PHE A 59 -19.46 -3.39 -2.01
C PHE A 59 -18.02 -2.90 -2.22
N ASP A 60 -17.67 -1.80 -1.58
CA ASP A 60 -16.38 -1.12 -1.75
C ASP A 60 -15.26 -1.63 -0.82
N GLY A 61 -15.59 -2.47 0.15
CA GLY A 61 -14.64 -2.96 1.16
C GLY A 61 -14.38 -1.98 2.32
N PHE A 62 -15.04 -0.82 2.33
CA PHE A 62 -14.77 0.26 3.30
C PHE A 62 -16.04 0.84 3.90
N THR A 63 -16.98 1.30 3.09
CA THR A 63 -18.12 2.12 3.53
C THR A 63 -19.47 1.49 3.27
N THR A 64 -19.56 0.57 2.31
CA THR A 64 -20.85 0.03 1.87
C THR A 64 -21.44 -0.93 2.90
N SER A 65 -22.71 -0.72 3.25
CA SER A 65 -23.46 -1.58 4.15
C SER A 65 -24.98 -1.38 4.00
N LEU A 66 -25.72 -2.40 4.42
CA LEU A 66 -27.15 -2.28 4.69
C LEU A 66 -27.37 -2.60 6.16
N MET A 67 -28.22 -1.84 6.80
CA MET A 67 -28.65 -2.06 8.18
C MET A 67 -30.17 -2.14 8.21
N LEU A 68 -30.67 -3.17 8.80
CA LEU A 68 -32.09 -3.34 9.12
C LEU A 68 -32.23 -3.16 10.61
N GLU A 69 -33.06 -2.18 11.03
CA GLU A 69 -33.32 -1.94 12.45
C GLU A 69 -33.91 -3.20 13.10
N PRO A 70 -33.84 -3.37 14.43
CA PRO A 70 -34.28 -4.60 15.09
C PRO A 70 -35.73 -4.99 14.76
N GLU A 71 -36.62 -4.01 14.59
CA GLU A 71 -38.04 -4.20 14.25
C GLU A 71 -38.29 -4.65 12.81
N ASP A 72 -37.35 -4.37 11.90
CA ASP A 72 -37.39 -4.73 10.48
C ASP A 72 -36.54 -5.99 10.17
N ALA A 73 -35.74 -6.44 11.14
CA ALA A 73 -34.88 -7.60 10.98
C ALA A 73 -35.68 -8.92 10.96
N PRO A 74 -35.40 -9.84 10.02
CA PRO A 74 -36.12 -11.11 9.96
C PRO A 74 -35.94 -11.94 11.24
N GLU A 75 -37.04 -12.36 11.86
CA GLU A 75 -36.98 -13.26 13.02
C GLU A 75 -36.69 -14.69 12.59
N THR A 76 -35.47 -15.15 12.83
CA THR A 76 -35.11 -16.57 12.61
C THR A 76 -35.82 -17.49 13.58
N GLY A 77 -36.14 -18.71 13.13
CA GLY A 77 -36.65 -19.76 13.98
C GLY A 77 -35.60 -20.36 14.94
N SER A 78 -35.98 -21.46 15.59
CA SER A 78 -35.04 -22.26 16.39
C SER A 78 -34.10 -23.08 15.51
N GLU A 79 -34.39 -23.21 14.26
CA GLU A 79 -33.63 -23.79 13.17
C GLU A 79 -33.76 -22.84 11.98
N PHE A 80 -32.69 -22.62 11.24
CA PHE A 80 -32.72 -21.69 10.13
C PHE A 80 -31.56 -21.90 9.16
N SER A 81 -31.67 -21.30 8.01
CA SER A 81 -30.61 -21.31 7.01
C SER A 81 -30.40 -19.94 6.40
N VAL A 82 -29.22 -19.68 5.96
CA VAL A 82 -28.85 -18.51 5.18
C VAL A 82 -28.04 -18.92 3.96
N GLU A 83 -28.35 -18.37 2.79
CA GLU A 83 -27.58 -18.58 1.58
C GLU A 83 -27.36 -17.27 0.83
N ALA A 84 -26.31 -17.21 0.03
CA ALA A 84 -25.99 -16.07 -0.81
C ALA A 84 -25.11 -16.45 -1.99
N TRP A 85 -25.19 -15.71 -3.06
CA TRP A 85 -24.18 -15.68 -4.08
C TRP A 85 -23.18 -14.55 -3.81
N ILE A 86 -21.89 -14.88 -3.79
CA ILE A 86 -20.82 -13.93 -3.50
C ILE A 86 -19.70 -14.03 -4.52
N ALA A 87 -19.04 -12.90 -4.79
CA ALA A 87 -17.77 -12.87 -5.50
C ALA A 87 -16.84 -11.88 -4.81
N LEU A 88 -15.79 -12.38 -4.17
CA LEU A 88 -14.82 -11.55 -3.48
C LEU A 88 -14.02 -10.70 -4.45
N GLY A 89 -13.94 -9.40 -4.21
CA GLY A 89 -13.05 -8.47 -4.89
C GLY A 89 -11.67 -8.42 -4.24
N ALA A 90 -11.66 -8.55 -2.91
CA ALA A 90 -10.48 -8.68 -2.07
C ALA A 90 -10.83 -9.43 -0.78
N TYR A 91 -9.83 -10.03 -0.12
CA TYR A 91 -10.05 -10.62 1.20
C TYR A 91 -10.25 -9.52 2.25
N PRO A 92 -11.19 -9.71 3.19
CA PRO A 92 -11.46 -8.69 4.20
C PRO A 92 -10.30 -8.58 5.21
N TRP A 93 -10.27 -7.48 5.93
CA TRP A 93 -9.29 -7.22 6.98
C TRP A 93 -9.48 -8.11 8.22
N ASN A 94 -10.71 -8.53 8.44
CA ASN A 94 -11.16 -9.36 9.55
C ASN A 94 -12.43 -10.09 9.13
N ASN A 95 -13.07 -10.81 10.04
CA ASN A 95 -14.33 -11.45 9.75
C ASN A 95 -15.37 -10.41 9.33
N VAL A 96 -15.89 -10.54 8.11
CA VAL A 96 -16.90 -9.65 7.57
C VAL A 96 -18.19 -10.41 7.31
N PRO A 97 -19.35 -9.93 7.79
CA PRO A 97 -20.59 -10.61 7.51
C PRO A 97 -21.04 -10.43 6.07
N VAL A 98 -21.57 -11.48 5.48
CA VAL A 98 -22.55 -11.39 4.40
C VAL A 98 -23.89 -11.00 5.01
N VAL A 99 -24.30 -11.70 6.07
CA VAL A 99 -25.44 -11.34 6.94
C VAL A 99 -25.08 -11.67 8.39
N ALA A 100 -25.37 -10.75 9.30
CA ALA A 100 -25.25 -11.02 10.74
C ALA A 100 -26.31 -10.25 11.54
N GLN A 101 -26.79 -10.87 12.60
CA GLN A 101 -27.54 -10.23 13.65
C GLN A 101 -27.01 -10.73 14.99
N GLU A 102 -26.18 -9.93 15.67
CA GLU A 102 -25.39 -10.43 16.79
C GLU A 102 -25.07 -9.37 17.84
N ASN A 103 -24.90 -9.81 19.09
CA ASN A 103 -24.38 -9.03 20.20
C ASN A 103 -23.14 -9.72 20.81
N ARG A 104 -21.96 -9.44 20.28
CA ARG A 104 -20.63 -9.84 20.82
C ARG A 104 -20.50 -11.34 21.15
N ALA A 105 -20.98 -12.23 20.31
CA ALA A 105 -21.07 -13.66 20.60
C ALA A 105 -21.91 -14.03 21.86
N ILE A 106 -22.61 -13.07 22.48
CA ILE A 106 -23.54 -13.34 23.57
C ILE A 106 -24.86 -13.88 23.01
N THR A 107 -25.33 -13.27 21.91
CA THR A 107 -26.57 -13.67 21.23
C THR A 107 -26.39 -13.52 19.72
N GLY A 108 -27.19 -14.27 18.95
CA GLY A 108 -27.30 -14.10 17.52
C GLY A 108 -26.40 -15.00 16.66
N TYR A 109 -26.25 -14.59 15.42
CA TYR A 109 -25.51 -15.34 14.40
C TYR A 109 -24.64 -14.42 13.53
N PHE A 110 -23.59 -15.01 12.98
CA PHE A 110 -22.72 -14.44 11.97
C PHE A 110 -22.61 -15.41 10.80
N PHE A 111 -22.92 -14.98 9.59
CA PHE A 111 -22.64 -15.70 8.35
C PHE A 111 -21.80 -14.80 7.45
N GLY A 112 -20.60 -15.24 7.11
CA GLY A 112 -19.66 -14.36 6.40
C GLY A 112 -18.33 -14.98 6.03
N ILE A 113 -17.36 -14.12 5.83
CA ILE A 113 -16.05 -14.46 5.29
C ILE A 113 -14.96 -13.99 6.26
N ASP A 114 -13.93 -14.80 6.48
CA ASP A 114 -12.75 -14.40 7.24
C ASP A 114 -11.66 -13.76 6.36
N SER A 115 -10.59 -13.33 6.99
CA SER A 115 -9.46 -12.66 6.33
C SER A 115 -8.69 -13.52 5.33
N ARG A 116 -8.96 -14.80 5.28
CA ARG A 116 -8.37 -15.74 4.31
C ARG A 116 -9.36 -16.23 3.26
N GLY A 117 -10.57 -15.71 3.29
CA GLY A 117 -11.63 -16.11 2.36
C GLY A 117 -12.34 -17.41 2.74
N ARG A 118 -12.24 -17.89 4.00
CA ARG A 118 -13.06 -19.00 4.45
C ARG A 118 -14.50 -18.55 4.68
N VAL A 119 -15.43 -19.40 4.36
CA VAL A 119 -16.85 -19.19 4.66
C VAL A 119 -17.12 -19.67 6.08
N GLY A 120 -17.75 -18.82 6.89
CA GLY A 120 -18.09 -19.12 8.27
C GLY A 120 -19.55 -18.95 8.58
N PHE A 121 -20.09 -19.85 9.39
CA PHE A 121 -21.39 -19.72 10.02
C PHE A 121 -21.25 -19.98 11.52
N ASN A 122 -21.39 -18.91 12.31
CA ASN A 122 -21.11 -18.91 13.74
C ASN A 122 -22.37 -18.53 14.49
N LEU A 123 -22.66 -19.25 15.57
CA LEU A 123 -23.86 -19.08 16.36
C LEU A 123 -23.52 -18.91 17.85
N SER A 124 -24.35 -18.18 18.57
CA SER A 124 -24.25 -18.07 20.04
C SER A 124 -25.41 -18.80 20.74
N ASP A 125 -25.06 -19.53 21.78
CA ASP A 125 -26.00 -20.19 22.68
C ASP A 125 -26.23 -19.44 24.00
N GLY A 126 -25.70 -18.20 24.09
CA GLY A 126 -25.78 -17.36 25.29
C GLY A 126 -24.59 -17.51 26.23
N THR A 127 -23.56 -18.27 25.89
CA THR A 127 -22.35 -18.47 26.73
C THR A 127 -21.25 -17.45 26.51
N SER A 128 -21.53 -16.40 25.72
CA SER A 128 -20.56 -15.34 25.35
C SER A 128 -19.38 -15.82 24.51
N THR A 129 -19.54 -16.96 23.84
CA THR A 129 -18.59 -17.54 22.90
C THR A 129 -19.29 -17.97 21.64
N TRP A 130 -18.56 -17.88 20.50
CA TRP A 130 -19.06 -18.41 19.25
C TRP A 130 -18.90 -19.93 19.17
N HIS A 131 -19.94 -20.61 18.77
CA HIS A 131 -19.82 -21.94 18.18
C HIS A 131 -19.52 -21.76 16.71
N GLU A 132 -18.28 -21.93 16.33
CA GLU A 132 -17.77 -21.58 15.00
C GLU A 132 -17.79 -22.78 14.06
N CYS A 133 -18.18 -22.55 12.81
CA CYS A 133 -18.08 -23.51 11.72
C CYS A 133 -17.50 -22.80 10.49
N TRP A 134 -16.22 -23.02 10.21
CA TRP A 134 -15.49 -22.42 9.11
C TRP A 134 -15.12 -23.48 8.06
N SER A 135 -15.26 -23.14 6.78
CA SER A 135 -14.76 -23.96 5.68
C SER A 135 -13.24 -24.14 5.74
N GLY A 136 -12.73 -25.15 5.04
CA GLY A 136 -11.29 -25.37 4.91
C GLY A 136 -10.58 -24.30 4.08
N LEU A 137 -9.26 -24.37 4.09
CA LEU A 137 -8.37 -23.64 3.20
C LEU A 137 -8.04 -24.48 1.96
N ASP A 138 -7.36 -23.87 0.98
CA ASP A 138 -6.85 -24.55 -0.20
C ASP A 138 -5.86 -25.68 0.16
N LYS A 139 -5.39 -26.43 -0.84
CA LYS A 139 -4.46 -27.55 -0.63
C LYS A 139 -3.12 -27.12 -0.03
N GLU A 140 -2.80 -25.85 -0.15
CA GLU A 140 -1.59 -25.24 0.39
C GLU A 140 -1.80 -24.71 1.81
N GLY A 141 -3.04 -24.74 2.33
CA GLY A 141 -3.38 -24.27 3.67
C GLY A 141 -3.40 -22.74 3.80
N LYS A 142 -3.51 -22.00 2.68
CA LYS A 142 -3.37 -20.57 2.66
C LYS A 142 -4.67 -19.79 2.54
N LEU A 143 -5.53 -20.16 1.58
CA LEU A 143 -6.70 -19.37 1.22
C LEU A 143 -7.95 -20.26 1.12
N GLY A 144 -9.12 -19.64 1.33
CA GLY A 144 -10.43 -20.23 1.12
C GLY A 144 -10.93 -20.01 -0.32
N LEU A 145 -11.97 -19.19 -0.50
CA LEU A 145 -12.53 -18.90 -1.81
C LEU A 145 -11.55 -18.08 -2.66
N GLU A 146 -11.51 -18.37 -3.96
CA GLU A 146 -10.72 -17.57 -4.91
C GLU A 146 -11.41 -16.21 -5.19
N LEU A 147 -10.62 -15.18 -5.42
CA LEU A 147 -11.13 -13.87 -5.78
C LEU A 147 -11.76 -13.87 -7.19
N LYS A 148 -12.71 -12.93 -7.38
CA LYS A 148 -13.34 -12.65 -8.68
C LYS A 148 -14.07 -13.84 -9.31
N LYS A 149 -14.50 -14.80 -8.47
CA LYS A 149 -15.31 -15.94 -8.86
C LYS A 149 -16.61 -15.95 -8.10
N TRP A 150 -17.70 -16.30 -8.78
CA TRP A 150 -18.96 -16.53 -8.12
C TRP A 150 -18.96 -17.83 -7.34
N TYR A 151 -19.43 -17.75 -6.09
CA TYR A 151 -19.66 -18.88 -5.22
C TYR A 151 -21.06 -18.78 -4.62
N HIS A 152 -21.79 -19.87 -4.65
CA HIS A 152 -22.95 -20.06 -3.81
C HIS A 152 -22.47 -20.52 -2.45
N ILE A 153 -22.80 -19.80 -1.40
CA ILE A 153 -22.47 -20.17 -0.02
C ILE A 153 -23.76 -20.32 0.77
N ALA A 154 -23.80 -21.33 1.66
CA ALA A 154 -24.93 -21.50 2.55
C ALA A 154 -24.48 -21.96 3.94
N GLY A 155 -25.22 -21.53 4.95
CA GLY A 155 -25.10 -21.98 6.34
C GLY A 155 -26.43 -22.52 6.82
N THR A 156 -26.46 -23.69 7.44
CA THR A 156 -27.65 -24.25 8.06
C THR A 156 -27.42 -24.55 9.53
N PHE A 157 -28.44 -24.36 10.32
CA PHE A 157 -28.46 -24.74 11.73
C PHE A 157 -29.72 -25.54 12.07
N SER A 158 -29.52 -26.68 12.65
CA SER A 158 -30.58 -27.46 13.31
C SER A 158 -30.13 -27.93 14.69
N ARG A 159 -31.09 -28.19 15.58
CA ARG A 159 -30.81 -28.67 16.93
C ARG A 159 -30.15 -30.03 16.97
N ASN A 160 -30.44 -30.85 15.97
CA ASN A 160 -30.00 -32.25 15.91
C ASN A 160 -28.63 -32.40 15.21
N GLU A 161 -28.33 -31.52 14.24
CA GLU A 161 -27.15 -31.66 13.41
C GLU A 161 -26.11 -30.55 13.63
N GLY A 162 -26.47 -29.51 14.44
CA GLY A 162 -25.61 -28.37 14.67
C GLY A 162 -25.51 -27.46 13.47
N ILE A 163 -24.32 -26.91 13.25
CA ILE A 163 -24.02 -25.95 12.19
C ILE A 163 -23.38 -26.68 11.00
N LYS A 164 -23.80 -26.35 9.79
CA LYS A 164 -23.15 -26.79 8.56
C LYS A 164 -22.89 -25.62 7.64
N VAL A 165 -21.78 -25.66 6.90
CA VAL A 165 -21.40 -24.70 5.87
C VAL A 165 -21.29 -25.42 4.53
N TYR A 166 -21.87 -24.83 3.50
CA TYR A 166 -21.86 -25.37 2.14
C TYR A 166 -21.24 -24.36 1.18
N ILE A 167 -20.53 -24.85 0.18
CA ILE A 167 -19.97 -24.07 -0.93
C ILE A 167 -20.33 -24.76 -2.24
N ASN A 168 -20.98 -24.03 -3.14
CA ASN A 168 -21.43 -24.54 -4.44
C ASN A 168 -22.25 -25.83 -4.34
N GLY A 169 -23.19 -25.89 -3.39
CA GLY A 169 -24.06 -27.02 -3.18
C GLY A 169 -23.43 -28.20 -2.41
N GLN A 170 -22.17 -28.13 -2.03
CA GLN A 170 -21.45 -29.22 -1.36
C GLN A 170 -21.11 -28.83 0.10
N LEU A 171 -21.25 -29.82 1.01
CA LEU A 171 -20.86 -29.66 2.41
C LEU A 171 -19.35 -29.38 2.51
N ALA A 172 -19.00 -28.24 3.09
CA ALA A 172 -17.61 -27.77 3.27
C ALA A 172 -17.12 -27.91 4.71
N ALA A 173 -18.02 -27.77 5.68
CA ALA A 173 -17.71 -27.92 7.11
C ALA A 173 -18.96 -28.24 7.92
N SER A 174 -18.76 -28.85 9.10
CA SER A 174 -19.81 -29.09 10.07
C SER A 174 -19.30 -29.00 11.50
N ASN A 175 -20.13 -28.47 12.40
CA ASN A 175 -19.91 -28.45 13.84
C ASN A 175 -21.18 -28.89 14.55
N PRO A 176 -21.20 -30.03 15.29
CA PRO A 176 -22.39 -30.53 15.95
C PRO A 176 -22.86 -29.67 17.14
N SER A 177 -22.13 -28.61 17.49
CA SER A 177 -22.49 -27.66 18.53
C SER A 177 -22.84 -26.30 17.89
N PRO A 178 -23.73 -25.49 18.45
CA PRO A 178 -24.54 -25.72 19.67
C PRO A 178 -25.82 -26.54 19.35
N SER A 179 -26.55 -26.90 20.42
CA SER A 179 -27.89 -27.49 20.30
C SER A 179 -29.02 -26.45 20.32
N ARG A 180 -28.70 -25.16 20.49
CA ARG A 180 -29.66 -24.05 20.49
C ARG A 180 -29.02 -22.77 20.02
N LEU A 181 -29.82 -21.87 19.49
CA LEU A 181 -29.47 -20.48 19.21
C LEU A 181 -30.15 -19.57 20.25
N VAL A 182 -29.45 -18.55 20.74
CA VAL A 182 -30.04 -17.42 21.43
C VAL A 182 -30.06 -16.22 20.49
N GLN A 183 -31.24 -15.82 20.04
CA GLN A 183 -31.42 -14.76 19.05
C GLN A 183 -31.03 -13.37 19.61
N ALA A 184 -30.56 -12.49 18.76
CA ALA A 184 -30.21 -11.10 19.08
C ALA A 184 -31.31 -10.14 18.61
N LYS A 185 -32.55 -10.31 19.10
CA LYS A 185 -33.72 -9.55 18.64
C LYS A 185 -33.67 -8.03 18.88
N ASP A 186 -32.82 -7.59 19.79
CA ASP A 186 -32.57 -6.20 20.13
C ASP A 186 -31.45 -5.55 19.31
N MET A 187 -30.86 -6.31 18.37
CA MET A 187 -29.75 -5.86 17.53
C MET A 187 -30.17 -5.71 16.07
N PRO A 188 -29.63 -4.72 15.35
CA PRO A 188 -29.85 -4.60 13.92
C PRO A 188 -29.28 -5.78 13.15
N ALA A 189 -29.95 -6.17 12.06
CA ALA A 189 -29.34 -7.09 11.10
C ALA A 189 -28.48 -6.31 10.12
N MET A 190 -27.26 -6.81 9.89
CA MET A 190 -26.26 -6.17 9.06
C MET A 190 -25.95 -7.02 7.83
N ILE A 191 -25.85 -6.36 6.67
CA ILE A 191 -25.38 -6.98 5.43
C ILE A 191 -24.13 -6.25 4.97
N GLY A 192 -23.06 -7.02 4.73
CA GLY A 192 -21.81 -6.54 4.15
C GLY A 192 -20.89 -5.75 5.08
N ARG A 193 -21.26 -5.51 6.34
CA ARG A 193 -20.40 -4.83 7.32
C ARG A 193 -20.78 -5.24 8.73
N ASN A 194 -19.80 -5.32 9.64
CA ASN A 194 -20.07 -5.52 11.07
C ASN A 194 -20.77 -4.29 11.68
N ASN A 195 -21.55 -4.52 12.73
CA ASN A 195 -22.34 -3.46 13.38
C ASN A 195 -21.57 -2.65 14.42
N ARG A 196 -20.36 -3.03 14.76
CA ARG A 196 -19.53 -2.40 15.81
C ARG A 196 -18.05 -2.70 15.63
N PRO A 197 -17.18 -1.93 16.33
CA PRO A 197 -15.74 -2.23 16.40
C PRO A 197 -15.51 -3.64 16.95
N LEU A 198 -14.70 -4.44 16.24
CA LEU A 198 -14.30 -5.76 16.64
C LEU A 198 -12.78 -5.80 16.85
N PRO A 199 -12.27 -6.59 17.80
CA PRO A 199 -10.85 -6.87 17.86
C PRO A 199 -10.42 -7.65 16.61
N PRO A 200 -9.15 -7.55 16.20
CA PRO A 200 -8.63 -8.35 15.09
C PRO A 200 -8.85 -9.85 15.32
N SER A 201 -9.26 -10.57 14.28
CA SER A 201 -9.46 -12.01 14.31
C SER A 201 -8.17 -12.82 14.11
N ASP A 202 -7.12 -12.18 13.64
CA ASP A 202 -5.83 -12.78 13.31
C ASP A 202 -4.73 -12.22 14.24
N PRO A 203 -3.85 -13.06 14.80
CA PRO A 203 -2.76 -12.63 15.69
C PRO A 203 -1.87 -11.53 15.10
N ILE A 204 -1.63 -11.53 13.79
CA ILE A 204 -0.86 -10.49 13.13
C ILE A 204 -1.56 -9.13 13.08
N ARG A 205 -2.78 -9.02 13.57
CA ARG A 205 -3.58 -7.78 13.68
C ARG A 205 -3.86 -7.37 15.13
N ALA A 206 -3.04 -7.80 16.06
CA ALA A 206 -3.35 -7.73 17.49
C ALA A 206 -3.37 -6.31 18.10
N TRP A 207 -2.85 -5.30 17.42
CA TRP A 207 -2.57 -4.00 18.02
C TRP A 207 -3.60 -2.90 17.76
N ALA A 208 -4.81 -3.26 17.38
CA ALA A 208 -5.91 -2.30 17.13
C ALA A 208 -5.55 -1.17 16.12
N THR A 209 -4.71 -1.48 15.16
CA THR A 209 -4.23 -0.54 14.15
C THR A 209 -5.10 -0.52 12.88
N PHE A 210 -6.16 -1.30 12.89
CA PHE A 210 -7.07 -1.51 11.77
C PHE A 210 -8.36 -0.72 11.94
N PRO A 211 -9.10 -0.53 10.84
CA PRO A 211 -10.44 0.03 10.94
C PRO A 211 -11.27 -0.79 11.92
N SER A 212 -12.04 -0.09 12.75
CA SER A 212 -12.98 -0.75 13.65
C SER A 212 -14.13 -1.43 12.92
N TRP A 213 -14.41 -0.98 11.70
CA TRP A 213 -15.47 -1.48 10.85
C TRP A 213 -14.87 -2.31 9.74
N TYR A 214 -15.42 -3.52 9.55
CA TYR A 214 -14.98 -4.45 8.53
C TYR A 214 -16.09 -4.62 7.51
N SER A 215 -15.83 -4.17 6.28
CA SER A 215 -16.78 -4.19 5.17
C SER A 215 -16.40 -5.23 4.13
N PHE A 216 -17.41 -5.83 3.53
CA PHE A 216 -17.28 -6.74 2.41
C PHE A 216 -16.71 -6.01 1.19
N ASP A 217 -15.81 -6.66 0.48
CA ASP A 217 -15.24 -6.16 -0.76
C ASP A 217 -15.57 -7.14 -1.89
N GLY A 218 -16.43 -6.74 -2.79
CA GLY A 218 -16.88 -7.61 -3.88
C GLY A 218 -18.37 -7.50 -4.17
N LEU A 219 -18.95 -8.56 -4.66
CA LEU A 219 -20.35 -8.62 -5.06
C LEU A 219 -21.15 -9.52 -4.12
N LEU A 220 -22.30 -9.05 -3.74
CA LEU A 220 -23.35 -9.84 -3.07
C LEU A 220 -24.59 -9.86 -3.95
N ASP A 221 -25.23 -11.02 -4.02
CA ASP A 221 -26.48 -11.23 -4.76
C ASP A 221 -27.28 -12.38 -4.16
N GLU A 222 -28.58 -12.37 -4.40
CA GLU A 222 -29.51 -13.45 -4.04
C GLU A 222 -29.32 -13.94 -2.59
N ILE A 223 -29.20 -13.02 -1.63
CA ILE A 223 -29.15 -13.37 -0.22
C ILE A 223 -30.54 -13.82 0.22
N ARG A 224 -30.63 -15.00 0.84
CA ARG A 224 -31.91 -15.59 1.32
C ARG A 224 -31.74 -16.11 2.74
N LEU A 225 -32.76 -15.86 3.54
CA LEU A 225 -32.88 -16.37 4.90
C LEU A 225 -34.14 -17.25 4.99
N TYR A 226 -34.02 -18.40 5.63
CA TYR A 226 -35.11 -19.37 5.79
C TYR A 226 -35.31 -19.64 7.28
N ASP A 227 -36.55 -19.91 7.69
CA ASP A 227 -36.94 -20.27 9.07
C ASP A 227 -36.79 -21.79 9.37
N SER A 228 -36.13 -22.51 8.50
CA SER A 228 -35.85 -23.93 8.60
C SER A 228 -34.44 -24.30 8.16
N ALA A 229 -33.93 -25.41 8.64
CA ALA A 229 -32.67 -25.97 8.15
C ALA A 229 -32.89 -26.61 6.78
N LEU A 230 -32.34 -26.01 5.73
CA LEU A 230 -32.40 -26.55 4.38
C LEU A 230 -31.69 -27.89 4.31
N SER A 231 -32.28 -28.85 3.56
CA SER A 231 -31.63 -30.11 3.29
C SER A 231 -30.43 -29.94 2.33
N PRO A 232 -29.45 -30.85 2.32
CA PRO A 232 -28.36 -30.83 1.34
C PRO A 232 -28.85 -30.79 -0.11
N GLU A 233 -29.97 -31.47 -0.38
CA GLU A 233 -30.61 -31.53 -1.69
C GLU A 233 -31.14 -30.14 -2.09
N ASN A 234 -31.87 -29.45 -1.19
CA ASN A 234 -32.39 -28.11 -1.45
C ASN A 234 -31.25 -27.13 -1.76
N ILE A 235 -30.13 -27.19 -1.01
CA ILE A 235 -28.96 -26.33 -1.24
C ILE A 235 -28.29 -26.61 -2.60
N ALA A 236 -28.18 -27.91 -2.97
CA ALA A 236 -27.62 -28.32 -4.26
C ALA A 236 -28.52 -27.88 -5.43
N ASP A 237 -29.84 -28.00 -5.26
CA ASP A 237 -30.82 -27.53 -6.25
C ASP A 237 -30.80 -26.02 -6.41
N ASN A 238 -30.76 -25.25 -5.30
CA ASN A 238 -30.62 -23.77 -5.34
C ASN A 238 -29.35 -23.33 -6.04
N TYR A 239 -28.22 -24.00 -5.75
CA TYR A 239 -26.96 -23.75 -6.48
C TYR A 239 -27.10 -24.04 -7.97
N THR A 240 -27.66 -25.18 -8.35
CA THR A 240 -27.75 -25.60 -9.75
C THR A 240 -28.69 -24.72 -10.55
N LYS A 241 -29.82 -24.32 -9.94
CA LYS A 241 -30.84 -23.46 -10.54
C LYS A 241 -30.32 -22.06 -10.88
N ASP A 242 -29.45 -21.50 -10.03
CA ASP A 242 -28.96 -20.14 -10.14
C ASP A 242 -27.50 -20.04 -10.58
N LYS A 243 -26.86 -21.16 -10.94
CA LYS A 243 -25.45 -21.21 -11.34
C LYS A 243 -25.19 -20.31 -12.56
N PRO A 244 -24.28 -19.32 -12.47
CA PRO A 244 -23.98 -18.43 -13.57
C PRO A 244 -23.12 -19.10 -14.65
N ASP A 245 -23.28 -18.67 -15.89
CA ASP A 245 -22.48 -19.12 -17.02
C ASP A 245 -21.02 -18.61 -16.99
N SER A 246 -20.77 -17.54 -16.26
CA SER A 246 -19.45 -16.87 -16.22
C SER A 246 -19.21 -16.15 -14.91
N ASN A 247 -17.94 -16.00 -14.57
CA ASN A 247 -17.52 -15.17 -13.44
C ASN A 247 -17.69 -13.68 -13.71
N PRO A 248 -17.82 -12.85 -12.66
CA PRO A 248 -17.98 -11.41 -12.81
C PRO A 248 -16.69 -10.76 -13.30
N ARG A 249 -16.83 -9.63 -14.01
CA ARG A 249 -15.70 -8.82 -14.43
C ARG A 249 -15.41 -7.77 -13.36
N LEU A 250 -14.59 -8.12 -12.37
CA LEU A 250 -14.04 -7.16 -11.41
C LEU A 250 -12.69 -6.67 -11.89
N GLY A 251 -12.47 -5.35 -11.79
CA GLY A 251 -11.25 -4.71 -12.25
C GLY A 251 -9.99 -5.23 -11.52
N GLU A 252 -8.88 -5.21 -12.21
CA GLU A 252 -7.58 -5.41 -11.57
C GLU A 252 -7.17 -4.14 -10.83
N ARG A 253 -6.51 -4.33 -9.69
CA ARG A 253 -5.92 -3.26 -8.89
C ARG A 253 -4.42 -3.27 -9.14
N LYS A 254 -3.92 -2.17 -9.71
CA LYS A 254 -2.51 -2.01 -10.05
C LYS A 254 -1.99 -0.67 -9.56
N PHE A 255 -0.73 -0.62 -9.19
CA PHE A 255 -0.11 0.65 -8.85
C PHE A 255 -0.18 1.63 -10.01
N PRO A 256 -0.25 2.94 -9.69
CA PRO A 256 -0.24 3.96 -10.71
C PRO A 256 0.97 3.83 -11.64
N ASN A 257 0.75 4.01 -12.92
CA ASN A 257 1.82 4.06 -13.91
C ASN A 257 1.68 5.32 -14.75
N VAL A 258 2.82 5.95 -15.06
CA VAL A 258 2.90 7.15 -15.86
C VAL A 258 3.78 6.88 -17.07
N LYS A 259 3.32 7.28 -18.24
CA LYS A 259 4.12 7.15 -19.46
C LYS A 259 5.35 8.04 -19.39
N PRO A 260 6.50 7.60 -19.89
CA PRO A 260 7.70 8.43 -19.95
C PRO A 260 7.44 9.73 -20.72
N SER A 261 7.90 10.85 -20.16
CA SER A 261 7.78 12.17 -20.79
C SER A 261 8.89 12.44 -21.82
N GLY A 262 9.98 11.68 -21.74
CA GLY A 262 11.20 11.91 -22.52
C GLY A 262 11.94 13.21 -22.13
N ARG A 263 11.63 13.76 -20.93
CA ARG A 263 12.25 14.99 -20.41
C ARG A 263 12.54 14.83 -18.93
N PHE A 264 13.65 15.38 -18.49
CA PHE A 264 13.91 15.56 -17.06
C PHE A 264 13.05 16.70 -16.51
N GLY A 265 12.35 16.43 -15.39
CA GLY A 265 11.55 17.41 -14.70
C GLY A 265 10.42 16.80 -13.88
N ALA A 266 9.80 17.64 -13.09
CA ALA A 266 8.66 17.31 -12.25
C ALA A 266 7.35 17.80 -12.86
N SER A 267 6.27 17.12 -12.57
CA SER A 267 4.92 17.53 -12.96
C SER A 267 3.91 17.18 -11.87
N TYR A 268 2.90 18.05 -11.72
CA TYR A 268 1.73 17.73 -10.93
C TYR A 268 0.79 16.84 -11.74
N THR A 269 0.22 15.84 -11.09
CA THR A 269 -0.73 14.91 -11.69
C THR A 269 -1.72 14.41 -10.64
N THR A 270 -2.66 13.58 -11.04
CA THR A 270 -3.51 12.81 -10.14
C THR A 270 -3.34 11.34 -10.48
N LEU A 271 -2.59 10.64 -9.64
CA LEU A 271 -2.36 9.21 -9.77
C LEU A 271 -3.60 8.46 -9.30
N LYS A 272 -3.99 7.42 -10.02
CA LYS A 272 -5.16 6.60 -9.74
C LYS A 272 -4.74 5.19 -9.36
N TYR A 273 -5.37 4.65 -8.33
CA TYR A 273 -5.21 3.27 -7.92
C TYR A 273 -6.44 2.45 -8.34
N TYR A 274 -7.54 2.56 -7.60
CA TYR A 274 -8.85 2.06 -8.01
C TYR A 274 -9.95 2.93 -7.37
N LYS A 275 -11.11 2.95 -8.02
CA LYS A 275 -12.15 3.94 -7.76
C LYS A 275 -12.62 3.99 -6.31
N GLU A 276 -12.87 2.84 -5.70
CA GLU A 276 -13.39 2.75 -4.34
C GLU A 276 -12.38 3.28 -3.33
N TRP A 277 -11.09 2.97 -3.51
CA TRP A 277 -10.02 3.48 -2.68
C TRP A 277 -9.76 4.97 -2.92
N ASP A 278 -9.74 5.40 -4.19
CA ASP A 278 -9.55 6.81 -4.55
C ASP A 278 -10.66 7.72 -3.97
N ASN A 279 -11.86 7.18 -3.75
CA ASN A 279 -12.98 7.91 -3.18
C ASN A 279 -12.95 8.04 -1.66
N LEU A 280 -12.02 7.39 -0.96
CA LEU A 280 -11.89 7.50 0.51
C LEU A 280 -11.32 8.84 0.98
N TRP A 281 -10.72 9.62 0.09
CA TRP A 281 -10.03 10.85 0.46
C TRP A 281 -11.02 11.95 0.84
N PRO A 282 -11.06 12.37 2.13
CA PRO A 282 -12.08 13.29 2.62
C PRO A 282 -11.85 14.75 2.22
N VAL A 283 -10.64 15.07 1.78
CA VAL A 283 -10.29 16.39 1.26
C VAL A 283 -10.14 16.32 -0.26
N GLY A 284 -10.41 17.43 -0.92
CA GLY A 284 -10.40 17.51 -2.37
C GLY A 284 -9.11 16.96 -3.03
N PRO A 285 -9.05 16.91 -4.33
CA PRO A 285 -7.93 16.31 -5.04
C PRO A 285 -6.66 17.14 -4.79
N HIS A 286 -5.78 16.63 -3.92
CA HIS A 286 -4.42 17.11 -3.84
C HIS A 286 -3.63 16.52 -5.02
N ALA A 287 -2.83 17.35 -5.65
CA ALA A 287 -1.98 16.89 -6.73
C ALA A 287 -0.90 15.95 -6.17
N ASP A 288 -0.67 14.86 -6.88
CA ASP A 288 0.52 14.04 -6.75
C ASP A 288 1.66 14.68 -7.57
N VAL A 289 2.90 14.30 -7.29
CA VAL A 289 4.06 14.75 -8.06
C VAL A 289 4.77 13.56 -8.67
N VAL A 290 5.15 13.67 -9.93
CA VAL A 290 5.98 12.70 -10.63
C VAL A 290 7.21 13.41 -11.18
N VAL A 291 8.39 12.88 -10.87
CA VAL A 291 9.66 13.28 -11.48
C VAL A 291 10.07 12.21 -12.48
N GLN A 292 10.41 12.64 -13.67
CA GLN A 292 10.83 11.76 -14.77
C GLN A 292 12.20 12.19 -15.29
N PHE A 293 12.87 11.26 -15.94
CA PHE A 293 14.20 11.44 -16.51
C PHE A 293 14.15 11.24 -18.02
N ASP A 294 15.00 11.94 -18.74
CA ASP A 294 15.12 11.81 -20.20
C ASP A 294 16.03 10.66 -20.63
N GLN A 295 17.00 10.29 -19.77
CA GLN A 295 17.97 9.23 -20.04
C GLN A 295 17.72 7.94 -19.25
N SER A 296 16.63 7.87 -18.47
CA SER A 296 16.28 6.71 -17.66
C SER A 296 14.77 6.48 -17.65
N PRO A 297 14.31 5.24 -17.70
CA PRO A 297 12.89 4.89 -17.56
C PRO A 297 12.38 4.98 -16.11
N VAL A 298 13.26 5.18 -15.15
CA VAL A 298 12.96 5.32 -13.72
C VAL A 298 12.10 6.54 -13.47
N LYS A 299 11.28 6.50 -12.42
CA LYS A 299 10.45 7.62 -11.98
C LYS A 299 10.57 7.77 -10.47
N VAL A 300 10.40 9.01 -9.99
CA VAL A 300 10.18 9.28 -8.57
C VAL A 300 8.75 9.78 -8.42
N MET A 301 7.96 9.11 -7.61
CA MET A 301 6.55 9.41 -7.43
C MET A 301 6.26 9.78 -5.98
N PHE A 302 5.59 10.90 -5.79
CA PHE A 302 5.02 11.35 -4.53
C PHE A 302 3.52 11.21 -4.64
N TRP A 303 3.03 10.06 -4.22
CA TRP A 303 1.64 9.67 -4.40
C TRP A 303 0.90 9.69 -3.07
N ARG A 304 -0.32 10.25 -3.04
CA ARG A 304 -1.15 10.23 -1.82
C ARG A 304 -1.41 8.82 -1.28
N GLY A 305 -1.42 7.79 -2.15
CA GLY A 305 -1.54 6.40 -1.76
C GLY A 305 -0.37 5.88 -0.94
N THR A 306 0.79 6.50 -1.07
CA THR A 306 1.95 6.32 -0.20
C THR A 306 2.12 7.49 0.77
N ARG A 307 1.07 8.25 1.04
CA ARG A 307 1.06 9.44 1.90
C ARG A 307 2.04 10.51 1.46
N TYR A 308 2.34 10.56 0.16
CA TYR A 308 3.38 11.38 -0.48
C TYR A 308 4.82 11.01 -0.12
N SER A 309 5.07 9.91 0.61
CA SER A 309 6.43 9.37 0.72
C SER A 309 7.00 9.14 -0.68
N ALA A 310 8.24 9.52 -0.88
CA ALA A 310 8.90 9.36 -2.17
C ALA A 310 9.03 7.88 -2.54
N CYS A 311 8.63 7.53 -3.75
CA CYS A 311 8.75 6.18 -4.27
C CYS A 311 9.58 6.18 -5.56
N TRP A 312 10.63 5.39 -5.58
CA TRP A 312 11.38 5.08 -6.80
C TRP A 312 10.72 3.92 -7.51
N VAL A 313 10.46 4.09 -8.80
CA VAL A 313 9.72 3.13 -9.62
C VAL A 313 10.57 2.75 -10.83
N SER A 314 10.86 1.46 -10.95
CA SER A 314 11.66 0.89 -12.03
C SER A 314 10.92 0.90 -13.38
N GLU A 315 11.61 0.54 -14.45
CA GLU A 315 11.07 0.42 -15.81
C GLU A 315 9.90 -0.55 -15.91
N ASN A 316 9.93 -1.62 -15.11
CA ASN A 316 8.90 -2.65 -15.10
C ASN A 316 7.90 -2.52 -13.93
N GLY A 317 7.90 -1.35 -13.25
CA GLY A 317 6.90 -1.03 -12.23
C GLY A 317 7.13 -1.66 -10.86
N LYS A 318 8.39 -1.93 -10.48
CA LYS A 318 8.74 -2.28 -9.10
C LYS A 318 8.98 -1.01 -8.29
N TRP A 319 8.45 -0.98 -7.06
CA TRP A 319 8.38 0.21 -6.23
C TRP A 319 9.23 0.05 -4.96
N MET A 320 10.18 0.97 -4.75
CA MET A 320 10.83 1.18 -3.45
C MET A 320 10.31 2.48 -2.85
N ALA A 321 9.81 2.41 -1.64
CA ALA A 321 9.34 3.58 -0.89
C ALA A 321 10.43 4.08 0.06
N ASP A 322 10.46 5.38 0.25
CA ASP A 322 11.21 5.99 1.35
C ASP A 322 10.39 6.00 2.63
N GLN A 323 11.05 6.15 3.74
CA GLN A 323 10.47 6.23 5.07
C GLN A 323 10.11 7.67 5.43
N SER A 324 9.01 7.89 6.11
CA SER A 324 8.71 9.19 6.71
C SER A 324 9.50 9.38 8.00
N ARG A 325 9.54 10.63 8.50
CA ARG A 325 10.15 10.93 9.80
C ARG A 325 9.51 10.09 10.91
N GLU A 326 10.35 9.52 11.76
CA GLU A 326 9.96 8.96 13.04
C GLU A 326 10.16 9.99 14.15
N THR A 327 9.33 9.92 15.18
CA THR A 327 9.61 10.59 16.46
C THR A 327 10.14 9.56 17.44
N GLY A 328 11.39 9.67 17.78
CA GLY A 328 11.93 9.04 18.99
C GLY A 328 11.37 9.75 20.22
N GLY A 329 10.18 9.42 20.65
CA GLY A 329 9.56 10.04 21.81
C GLY A 329 9.39 9.09 22.98
N ASN A 330 9.23 9.65 24.18
CA ASN A 330 8.93 8.94 25.43
C ASN A 330 7.59 8.20 25.44
N TRP A 331 6.91 8.17 24.34
CA TRP A 331 5.59 7.60 24.16
C TRP A 331 5.54 6.06 24.25
N PHE A 332 6.67 5.38 24.13
CA PHE A 332 6.79 3.96 24.46
C PHE A 332 6.98 3.69 25.96
N LEU A 333 7.32 4.70 26.74
CA LEU A 333 7.87 4.52 28.09
C LEU A 333 6.96 4.97 29.22
N SER A 334 5.80 5.53 28.93
CA SER A 334 4.94 5.97 30.00
C SER A 334 3.99 4.87 30.47
N GLU A 335 3.80 4.78 31.78
CA GLU A 335 3.03 3.74 32.47
C GLU A 335 1.49 3.88 32.39
N GLY A 336 0.97 4.73 31.49
CA GLY A 336 -0.47 4.94 31.33
C GLY A 336 -1.17 3.89 30.49
N SER A 337 -2.46 4.01 30.36
CA SER A 337 -3.26 3.11 29.53
C SER A 337 -2.89 3.26 28.05
N ARG A 338 -2.89 2.16 27.30
CA ARG A 338 -2.63 2.15 25.86
C ARG A 338 -3.51 3.11 25.05
N ASP A 339 -4.59 3.60 25.63
CA ASP A 339 -5.51 4.54 25.02
C ASP A 339 -5.05 6.00 25.10
N GLU A 340 -4.07 6.31 25.97
CA GLU A 340 -3.54 7.66 26.16
C GLU A 340 -2.32 7.97 25.30
N TYR A 341 -1.73 6.95 24.64
CA TYR A 341 -0.50 7.12 23.87
C TYR A 341 -0.77 7.15 22.37
N VAL A 342 0.13 7.85 21.67
CA VAL A 342 0.37 7.69 20.25
C VAL A 342 0.67 6.20 20.01
N THR A 343 -0.11 5.54 19.19
CA THR A 343 -0.01 4.10 18.93
C THR A 343 0.21 3.82 17.46
N GLY A 344 0.95 2.76 17.20
CA GLY A 344 1.18 2.24 15.88
C GLY A 344 2.63 2.24 15.49
N CYS A 345 2.84 2.24 14.20
CA CYS A 345 4.16 2.22 13.64
C CYS A 345 4.84 3.59 13.76
N VAL A 346 6.10 3.55 14.08
CA VAL A 346 6.97 4.71 14.25
C VAL A 346 7.41 5.25 12.91
N GLU A 347 7.53 4.38 11.90
CA GLU A 347 8.23 4.65 10.65
C GLU A 347 7.42 5.49 9.67
N HIS A 348 6.10 5.40 9.70
CA HIS A 348 5.24 6.18 8.84
C HIS A 348 4.24 6.99 9.65
N MET A 349 4.75 7.97 10.36
CA MET A 349 3.93 8.89 11.13
C MET A 349 3.40 10.07 10.33
N SER A 350 3.50 10.03 9.03
CA SER A 350 2.87 11.03 8.17
C SER A 350 1.36 10.92 8.20
N ASP A 351 0.69 12.04 7.99
CA ASP A 351 -0.77 12.13 7.98
C ASP A 351 -1.39 11.19 6.93
N VAL A 352 -1.92 10.05 7.38
CA VAL A 352 -2.46 9.00 6.52
C VAL A 352 -3.65 9.46 5.68
N GLN A 353 -4.39 10.46 6.15
CA GLN A 353 -5.54 11.01 5.44
C GLN A 353 -5.17 12.17 4.52
N CYS A 354 -3.90 12.56 4.47
CA CYS A 354 -3.41 13.71 3.70
C CYS A 354 -4.20 15.01 3.95
N ARG A 355 -4.72 15.20 5.16
CA ARG A 355 -5.45 16.41 5.57
C ARG A 355 -4.51 17.57 5.87
N SER A 356 -3.39 17.26 6.49
CA SER A 356 -2.34 18.19 6.90
C SER A 356 -1.01 17.78 6.29
N SER A 357 -1.04 17.42 5.02
CA SER A 357 0.09 16.93 4.25
C SER A 357 -0.01 17.45 2.83
N ARG A 358 1.10 17.85 2.26
CA ARG A 358 1.17 18.24 0.85
C ARG A 358 2.56 18.03 0.29
N VAL A 359 2.62 17.80 -0.99
CA VAL A 359 3.84 17.82 -1.78
C VAL A 359 3.83 19.05 -2.72
N ALA A 360 4.96 19.70 -2.88
CA ALA A 360 5.10 20.87 -3.74
C ALA A 360 6.41 20.79 -4.55
N ILE A 361 6.30 21.13 -5.82
CA ILE A 361 7.47 21.37 -6.66
C ILE A 361 7.95 22.78 -6.38
N ILE A 362 9.11 22.95 -5.74
CA ILE A 362 9.66 24.26 -5.38
C ILE A 362 10.78 24.72 -6.30
N GLU A 363 11.38 23.78 -7.06
CA GLU A 363 12.33 24.10 -8.13
C GLU A 363 12.14 23.06 -9.26
N ASN A 364 12.11 23.52 -10.50
CA ASN A 364 11.91 22.62 -11.64
C ASN A 364 12.56 23.20 -12.89
N ASN A 365 13.83 22.92 -13.05
CA ASN A 365 14.62 23.37 -14.18
C ASN A 365 15.48 22.22 -14.75
N PRO A 366 16.09 22.36 -15.93
CA PRO A 366 16.86 21.29 -16.55
C PRO A 366 18.06 20.78 -15.74
N ALA A 367 18.56 21.54 -14.76
CA ALA A 367 19.72 21.18 -13.94
C ALA A 367 19.33 20.48 -12.63
N ARG A 368 18.17 20.83 -12.07
CA ARG A 368 17.72 20.31 -10.79
C ARG A 368 16.19 20.39 -10.66
N VAL A 369 15.61 19.39 -9.99
CA VAL A 369 14.25 19.43 -9.46
C VAL A 369 14.34 19.40 -7.95
N VAL A 370 13.55 20.23 -7.27
CA VAL A 370 13.40 20.16 -5.81
C VAL A 370 11.92 19.95 -5.47
N VAL A 371 11.63 18.85 -4.81
CA VAL A 371 10.30 18.53 -4.30
C VAL A 371 10.31 18.67 -2.79
N HIS A 372 9.36 19.41 -2.26
CA HIS A 372 9.14 19.59 -0.84
C HIS A 372 7.90 18.81 -0.41
N TRP A 373 8.07 17.89 0.53
CA TRP A 373 7.00 17.20 1.20
C TRP A 373 6.90 17.67 2.65
N ARG A 374 5.77 18.27 3.00
CA ARG A 374 5.47 18.71 4.36
C ARG A 374 4.27 17.94 4.89
N TYR A 375 4.38 17.45 6.13
CA TYR A 375 3.30 16.71 6.78
C TYR A 375 3.31 16.89 8.30
N LEU A 376 2.11 16.75 8.87
CA LEU A 376 1.92 16.64 10.30
C LEU A 376 2.15 15.20 10.73
N GLN A 377 2.88 14.98 11.83
CA GLN A 377 3.11 13.63 12.35
C GLN A 377 1.87 13.14 13.10
N MET A 378 1.37 11.98 12.72
CA MET A 378 0.16 11.38 13.28
C MET A 378 0.37 9.90 13.58
N ASP A 379 -0.31 9.43 14.61
CA ASP A 379 -0.36 8.00 14.93
C ASP A 379 -1.43 7.26 14.10
N VAL A 380 -1.54 5.96 14.33
CA VAL A 380 -2.51 5.08 13.67
C VAL A 380 -3.96 5.37 14.02
N LYS A 381 -4.22 6.13 15.08
CA LYS A 381 -5.56 6.58 15.52
C LYS A 381 -5.85 8.02 15.08
N PHE A 382 -5.04 8.57 14.16
CA PHE A 382 -5.12 9.95 13.65
C PHE A 382 -4.91 11.03 14.71
N ARG A 383 -4.20 10.72 15.80
CA ARG A 383 -3.82 11.69 16.81
C ARG A 383 -2.50 12.34 16.43
N GLN A 384 -2.41 13.64 16.64
CA GLN A 384 -1.21 14.42 16.37
C GLN A 384 -0.16 14.18 17.46
N VAL A 385 1.09 14.08 17.04
CA VAL A 385 2.23 13.97 17.95
C VAL A 385 2.52 15.33 18.56
N ASP A 386 2.69 15.37 19.89
CA ASP A 386 3.01 16.59 20.67
C ASP A 386 2.08 17.76 20.33
N LEU A 387 0.77 17.51 20.41
CA LEU A 387 -0.25 18.53 20.14
C LEU A 387 -0.08 19.73 21.08
N ASP A 388 0.11 20.91 20.50
CA ASP A 388 0.09 22.18 21.21
C ASP A 388 -1.33 22.74 21.28
N ASP A 389 -1.87 22.89 22.48
CA ASP A 389 -3.23 23.35 22.72
C ASP A 389 -3.50 24.78 22.24
N GLN A 390 -2.46 25.61 22.07
CA GLN A 390 -2.62 26.99 21.61
C GLN A 390 -2.76 27.08 20.10
N SER A 391 -1.91 26.38 19.38
CA SER A 391 -1.94 26.38 17.91
C SER A 391 -2.91 25.36 17.32
N GLY A 392 -3.25 24.32 18.06
CA GLY A 392 -4.04 23.19 17.59
C GLY A 392 -3.28 22.25 16.65
N PHE A 393 -1.95 22.37 16.55
CA PHE A 393 -1.10 21.53 15.73
C PHE A 393 -0.02 20.84 16.55
N GLY A 394 0.29 19.61 16.14
CA GLY A 394 1.42 18.83 16.63
C GLY A 394 2.71 19.10 15.85
N GLN A 395 3.60 18.12 15.86
CA GLN A 395 4.88 18.20 15.18
C GLN A 395 4.75 18.11 13.66
N TRP A 396 5.41 19.05 12.98
CA TRP A 396 5.56 19.04 11.52
C TRP A 396 6.91 18.43 11.12
N ALA A 397 6.93 17.81 9.96
CA ALA A 397 8.13 17.40 9.25
C ALA A 397 8.16 18.04 7.87
N ASP A 398 9.35 18.45 7.45
CA ASP A 398 9.65 18.97 6.13
C ASP A 398 10.74 18.11 5.50
N GLU A 399 10.45 17.51 4.38
CA GLU A 399 11.40 16.71 3.62
C GLU A 399 11.64 17.35 2.25
N TYR A 400 12.91 17.51 1.91
CA TYR A 400 13.33 18.07 0.63
C TYR A 400 14.06 17.00 -0.16
N TYR A 401 13.66 16.83 -1.40
CA TYR A 401 14.29 15.92 -2.36
C TYR A 401 14.92 16.76 -3.48
N TYR A 402 16.25 16.87 -3.45
CA TYR A 402 17.03 17.53 -4.49
C TYR A 402 17.41 16.48 -5.54
N ILE A 403 16.74 16.50 -6.68
CA ILE A 403 16.80 15.46 -7.69
C ILE A 403 17.57 15.99 -8.90
N TYR A 404 18.55 15.23 -9.36
CA TYR A 404 19.40 15.60 -10.46
C TYR A 404 19.18 14.74 -11.71
N PRO A 405 19.61 15.21 -12.91
CA PRO A 405 19.40 14.51 -14.18
C PRO A 405 20.00 13.10 -14.24
N ASP A 406 21.01 12.81 -13.42
CA ASP A 406 21.64 11.46 -13.31
C ASP A 406 20.80 10.45 -12.52
N GLY A 407 19.56 10.78 -12.16
CA GLY A 407 18.69 9.88 -11.43
C GLY A 407 18.98 9.77 -9.93
N VAL A 408 19.90 10.58 -9.41
CA VAL A 408 20.27 10.61 -7.99
C VAL A 408 19.52 11.73 -7.28
N ALA A 409 18.83 11.38 -6.22
CA ALA A 409 18.16 12.31 -5.33
C ALA A 409 18.90 12.42 -3.98
N MET A 410 19.03 13.63 -3.47
CA MET A 410 19.46 13.91 -2.11
C MET A 410 18.23 14.18 -1.25
N ARG A 411 17.98 13.35 -0.23
CA ARG A 411 16.93 13.58 0.75
C ARG A 411 17.48 14.36 1.95
N LYS A 412 16.77 15.41 2.37
CA LYS A 412 17.05 16.22 3.54
C LYS A 412 15.79 16.33 4.40
N LEU A 413 15.87 15.94 5.65
CA LEU A 413 14.76 15.96 6.59
C LEU A 413 14.95 17.05 7.65
N LEU A 414 13.89 17.81 7.93
CA LEU A 414 13.84 18.87 8.94
C LEU A 414 12.57 18.76 9.82
N PRO A 415 12.65 19.00 11.14
CA PRO A 415 13.89 19.02 11.91
C PRO A 415 14.55 17.65 11.89
N GLY A 416 15.86 17.64 11.95
CA GLY A 416 16.62 16.41 11.99
C GLY A 416 16.40 15.63 13.29
N HIS A 417 16.49 14.33 13.19
CA HIS A 417 16.66 13.39 14.33
C HIS A 417 17.59 12.28 13.85
N GLY A 418 18.22 11.53 14.75
CA GLY A 418 19.16 10.49 14.37
C GLY A 418 18.68 9.63 13.20
N GLY A 419 19.52 9.45 12.20
CA GLY A 419 19.13 8.96 10.88
C GLY A 419 18.91 7.45 10.85
N TRP A 420 17.69 7.04 10.83
CA TRP A 420 17.26 5.68 10.51
C TRP A 420 16.59 5.69 9.15
N GLN A 421 16.99 4.77 8.27
CA GLN A 421 16.41 4.59 6.95
C GLN A 421 16.16 3.12 6.69
N GLU A 422 14.95 2.78 6.31
CA GLU A 422 14.59 1.41 5.95
C GLU A 422 14.61 1.19 4.44
N THR A 423 14.93 -0.04 4.07
CA THR A 423 14.73 -0.53 2.70
C THR A 423 13.34 -1.13 2.61
N ILE A 424 12.40 -0.34 2.16
CA ILE A 424 11.00 -0.72 2.00
C ILE A 424 10.69 -0.89 0.52
N PHE A 425 10.08 -2.01 0.16
CA PHE A 425 9.53 -2.17 -1.17
C PHE A 425 8.04 -2.52 -1.12
N LEU A 426 7.32 -2.09 -2.14
CA LEU A 426 5.87 -2.28 -2.21
C LEU A 426 5.55 -3.46 -3.12
N ASN A 427 4.58 -4.26 -2.67
CA ASN A 427 4.03 -5.36 -3.44
C ASN A 427 2.69 -4.92 -4.03
N GLU A 428 2.59 -4.91 -5.35
CA GLU A 428 1.34 -4.64 -6.05
C GLU A 428 0.31 -5.73 -5.74
N PRO A 429 -1.00 -5.43 -5.71
CA PRO A 429 -2.03 -6.45 -5.53
C PRO A 429 -1.87 -7.62 -6.50
N GLY A 430 -1.92 -8.84 -5.96
CA GLY A 430 -1.67 -10.08 -6.71
C GLY A 430 -0.20 -10.47 -6.82
N THR A 431 0.71 -9.72 -6.22
CA THR A 431 2.14 -10.05 -6.15
C THR A 431 2.60 -10.33 -4.73
N ARG A 432 3.65 -11.10 -4.59
CA ARG A 432 4.34 -11.42 -3.34
C ARG A 432 5.73 -10.82 -3.34
N PRO A 433 6.43 -10.76 -2.20
CA PRO A 433 7.82 -10.30 -2.13
C PRO A 433 8.73 -11.00 -3.15
N GLU A 434 8.59 -12.30 -3.29
CA GLU A 434 9.37 -13.12 -4.23
C GLU A 434 9.11 -12.83 -5.71
N ASP A 435 8.00 -12.17 -6.06
CA ASP A 435 7.73 -11.71 -7.42
C ASP A 435 8.44 -10.37 -7.73
N ASN A 436 8.88 -9.68 -6.69
CA ASN A 436 9.44 -8.33 -6.78
C ASN A 436 10.95 -8.27 -6.52
N VAL A 437 11.45 -9.12 -5.60
CA VAL A 437 12.84 -9.09 -5.13
C VAL A 437 13.42 -10.51 -5.16
N ASP A 438 14.69 -10.65 -5.56
CA ASP A 438 15.38 -11.91 -5.53
C ASP A 438 15.62 -12.41 -4.10
N LEU A 439 15.91 -13.71 -3.92
CA LEU A 439 16.31 -14.25 -2.63
C LEU A 439 17.64 -13.67 -2.16
N GLU A 440 18.55 -13.39 -3.07
CA GLU A 440 19.76 -12.58 -2.85
C GLU A 440 19.35 -11.10 -2.83
N ALA A 441 18.62 -10.68 -1.79
CA ALA A 441 17.81 -9.49 -1.80
C ALA A 441 18.57 -8.17 -1.63
N VAL A 442 19.71 -8.18 -0.95
CA VAL A 442 20.47 -6.97 -0.64
C VAL A 442 21.93 -7.15 -0.99
N THR A 443 22.49 -6.20 -1.74
CA THR A 443 23.93 -6.07 -1.96
C THR A 443 24.43 -4.83 -1.22
N LEU A 444 25.41 -5.00 -0.34
CA LEU A 444 26.15 -3.91 0.27
C LEU A 444 27.46 -3.69 -0.48
N ALA A 445 27.92 -2.43 -0.55
CA ALA A 445 29.24 -2.11 -1.04
C ALA A 445 29.88 -0.99 -0.19
N ASN A 446 31.22 -1.00 -0.15
CA ASN A 446 31.99 0.04 0.53
C ASN A 446 32.69 0.97 -0.49
N MET A 447 33.32 2.04 0.00
CA MET A 447 34.02 2.99 -0.87
C MET A 447 35.33 2.45 -1.46
N ASN A 448 35.79 1.27 -1.06
CA ASN A 448 36.96 0.61 -1.66
C ASN A 448 36.61 -0.23 -2.89
N GLY A 449 35.30 -0.37 -3.20
CA GLY A 449 34.81 -1.17 -4.31
C GLY A 449 34.58 -2.64 -3.95
N GLU A 450 34.65 -2.98 -2.64
CA GLU A 450 34.27 -4.31 -2.18
C GLU A 450 32.76 -4.37 -2.05
N SER A 451 32.17 -5.46 -2.55
CA SER A 451 30.71 -5.69 -2.46
C SER A 451 30.42 -7.10 -1.95
N LYS A 452 29.25 -7.25 -1.30
CA LYS A 452 28.75 -8.54 -0.83
C LYS A 452 27.24 -8.59 -0.92
N THR A 453 26.74 -9.64 -1.55
CA THR A 453 25.30 -9.92 -1.64
C THR A 453 24.85 -10.87 -0.55
N TYR A 454 23.70 -10.61 0.02
CA TYR A 454 23.12 -11.33 1.14
C TYR A 454 21.80 -11.97 0.74
N SER A 455 21.66 -13.26 1.08
CA SER A 455 20.51 -14.08 0.72
C SER A 455 19.64 -14.40 1.93
N TRP A 456 18.32 -14.40 1.71
CA TRP A 456 17.30 -14.85 2.67
C TRP A 456 16.95 -16.35 2.50
N GLU A 457 17.62 -17.09 1.63
CA GLU A 457 17.34 -18.51 1.38
C GLU A 457 17.41 -19.39 2.66
N LYS A 458 18.30 -19.03 3.58
CA LYS A 458 18.51 -19.73 4.85
C LYS A 458 18.00 -18.96 6.08
N GLY A 459 17.07 -18.03 5.89
CA GLY A 459 16.60 -17.11 6.89
C GLY A 459 17.35 -15.78 6.87
N PHE A 460 17.28 -15.03 7.96
CA PHE A 460 17.87 -13.68 8.03
C PHE A 460 19.40 -13.71 7.94
N PRO A 461 20.01 -13.08 6.93
CA PRO A 461 21.45 -13.00 6.83
C PRO A 461 22.03 -12.08 7.90
N LYS A 462 23.31 -12.23 8.17
CA LYS A 462 24.09 -11.28 8.98
C LYS A 462 24.92 -10.40 8.05
N PHE A 463 24.72 -9.09 8.13
CA PHE A 463 25.56 -8.14 7.41
C PHE A 463 26.92 -8.03 8.08
N ASP A 464 27.98 -8.28 7.33
CA ASP A 464 29.35 -8.38 7.82
C ASP A 464 30.38 -7.70 6.89
N LEU A 465 29.94 -6.99 5.83
CA LEU A 465 30.84 -6.21 5.01
C LEU A 465 31.30 -4.97 5.78
N PRO A 466 32.61 -4.81 6.04
CA PRO A 466 33.11 -3.64 6.78
C PRO A 466 32.93 -2.36 5.97
N ASP A 467 32.72 -1.25 6.68
CA ASP A 467 32.68 0.11 6.13
C ASP A 467 31.76 0.27 4.91
N ALA A 468 30.73 -0.59 4.81
CA ALA A 468 29.71 -0.46 3.79
C ALA A 468 28.97 0.87 3.95
N VAL A 469 28.75 1.57 2.84
CA VAL A 469 27.98 2.82 2.77
C VAL A 469 26.91 2.78 1.69
N ILE A 470 26.97 1.81 0.79
CA ILE A 470 26.04 1.62 -0.33
C ILE A 470 25.20 0.39 -0.03
N GLN A 471 23.88 0.53 -0.15
CA GLN A 471 22.92 -0.55 -0.09
C GLN A 471 22.11 -0.57 -1.38
N MET A 472 22.07 -1.71 -2.04
CA MET A 472 21.24 -1.95 -3.23
C MET A 472 20.26 -3.06 -2.95
N THR A 473 18.99 -2.86 -3.33
CA THR A 473 17.97 -3.90 -3.28
C THR A 473 17.89 -4.57 -4.65
N ASN A 474 18.03 -5.90 -4.67
CA ASN A 474 18.04 -6.67 -5.91
C ASN A 474 16.61 -6.94 -6.38
N PHE A 475 15.97 -5.92 -6.94
CA PHE A 475 14.70 -6.04 -7.61
C PHE A 475 14.81 -6.94 -8.86
N LYS A 476 13.73 -7.63 -9.18
CA LYS A 476 13.54 -8.31 -10.46
C LYS A 476 13.22 -7.30 -11.56
N SER A 477 14.18 -6.43 -11.82
CA SER A 477 14.16 -5.33 -12.79
C SER A 477 15.58 -5.02 -13.26
N ASP A 478 15.71 -4.36 -14.40
CA ASP A 478 17.01 -3.90 -14.89
C ASP A 478 17.54 -2.78 -14.00
N TYR A 479 16.68 -1.84 -13.63
CA TYR A 479 17.04 -0.75 -12.72
C TYR A 479 16.69 -1.12 -11.27
N ARG A 480 17.73 -1.20 -10.44
CA ARG A 480 17.65 -1.58 -9.03
C ARG A 480 17.82 -0.37 -8.12
N PRO A 481 17.01 -0.26 -7.06
CA PRO A 481 17.13 0.86 -6.14
C PRO A 481 18.38 0.75 -5.28
N PHE A 482 18.99 1.90 -5.00
CA PHE A 482 20.11 2.01 -4.08
C PHE A 482 19.91 3.17 -3.11
N THR A 483 20.56 3.05 -1.96
CA THR A 483 20.72 4.13 -0.98
C THR A 483 22.19 4.24 -0.63
N ILE A 484 22.72 5.46 -0.61
CA ILE A 484 24.09 5.74 -0.18
C ILE A 484 24.04 6.61 1.08
N PHE A 485 24.74 6.15 2.11
CA PHE A 485 24.83 6.81 3.40
C PHE A 485 26.17 7.50 3.60
N ARG A 486 26.22 8.34 4.64
CA ARG A 486 27.49 8.90 5.15
C ARG A 486 28.32 7.80 5.80
N GLU A 487 29.64 8.01 5.87
CA GLU A 487 30.56 7.14 6.60
C GLU A 487 30.09 6.91 8.04
N GLY A 488 30.29 5.69 8.55
CA GLY A 488 29.90 5.31 9.89
C GLY A 488 28.48 4.72 10.01
N VAL A 489 27.76 4.57 8.92
CA VAL A 489 26.45 3.89 8.89
C VAL A 489 26.57 2.47 9.42
N LYS A 490 25.55 2.05 10.17
CA LYS A 490 25.41 0.68 10.67
C LYS A 490 24.23 0.03 9.97
N PHE A 491 24.51 -0.91 9.08
CA PHE A 491 23.45 -1.70 8.44
C PHE A 491 23.01 -2.86 9.31
N ARG A 492 21.72 -3.09 9.35
CA ARG A 492 21.12 -4.23 10.02
C ARG A 492 20.05 -4.86 9.14
N VAL A 493 19.92 -6.18 9.24
CA VAL A 493 18.79 -6.90 8.65
C VAL A 493 17.57 -6.66 9.51
N PHE A 494 16.46 -6.41 8.86
CA PHE A 494 15.16 -6.40 9.52
C PHE A 494 14.78 -7.85 9.84
N ASN A 495 14.97 -8.29 11.08
CA ASN A 495 14.80 -9.67 11.52
C ASN A 495 13.61 -9.88 12.45
N GLY A 496 12.77 -8.87 12.60
CA GLY A 496 11.64 -8.96 13.49
C GLY A 496 12.05 -9.25 14.93
N GLU A 497 12.64 -8.28 15.60
CA GLU A 497 12.56 -8.21 17.06
C GLU A 497 11.09 -8.27 17.52
N VAL A 498 10.20 -8.01 16.60
CA VAL A 498 8.77 -8.28 16.63
C VAL A 498 8.55 -9.75 16.25
N ARG A 499 7.56 -10.38 16.85
CA ARG A 499 7.21 -11.79 16.61
C ARG A 499 7.09 -12.09 15.13
N PRO A 500 7.58 -13.23 14.63
CA PRO A 500 7.55 -13.57 13.21
C PRO A 500 6.15 -13.54 12.58
N GLU A 501 5.12 -13.81 13.36
CA GLU A 501 3.72 -13.82 12.95
C GLU A 501 3.07 -12.44 12.87
N TYR A 502 3.76 -11.38 13.32
CA TYR A 502 3.25 -10.01 13.24
C TYR A 502 3.96 -9.23 12.15
N SER A 503 3.22 -8.37 11.47
CA SER A 503 3.83 -7.29 10.71
C SER A 503 4.48 -6.29 11.66
N HIS A 504 5.69 -5.87 11.38
CA HIS A 504 6.34 -4.79 12.10
C HIS A 504 5.53 -3.51 11.97
N PHE A 505 5.03 -3.26 10.77
CA PHE A 505 4.20 -2.11 10.49
C PHE A 505 2.73 -2.48 10.51
N PRO A 506 1.90 -1.73 11.22
CA PRO A 506 0.46 -1.79 11.07
C PRO A 506 0.08 -1.37 9.65
N TRP A 507 0.09 -2.31 8.76
CA TRP A 507 0.05 -2.19 7.32
C TRP A 507 -1.01 -1.21 6.80
N TRP A 508 -2.19 -1.21 7.34
CA TRP A 508 -3.26 -0.37 6.83
C TRP A 508 -3.05 1.12 7.08
N ASN A 509 -2.15 1.47 7.98
CA ASN A 509 -1.79 2.85 8.28
C ASN A 509 -0.66 3.40 7.42
N HIS A 510 0.04 2.55 6.69
CA HIS A 510 1.22 2.92 5.91
C HIS A 510 0.89 3.18 4.46
N TRP A 511 0.28 2.17 3.81
CA TRP A 511 0.12 2.13 2.38
C TRP A 511 -1.29 1.65 2.06
N PRO A 512 -1.73 1.63 0.81
CA PRO A 512 -2.94 0.93 0.41
C PRO A 512 -2.70 -0.59 0.44
N VAL A 513 -2.42 -1.16 1.60
CA VAL A 513 -1.70 -2.41 1.78
C VAL A 513 -2.53 -3.50 2.44
N ALA A 514 -2.10 -4.75 2.23
CA ALA A 514 -2.43 -5.92 3.02
C ALA A 514 -1.32 -6.19 4.05
N GLN A 515 -1.55 -7.18 4.89
CA GLN A 515 -0.60 -7.59 5.89
C GLN A 515 0.63 -8.27 5.33
N ILE A 516 1.72 -8.08 6.04
CA ILE A 516 3.00 -8.71 5.77
C ILE A 516 3.45 -9.43 7.01
N ALA A 517 4.03 -10.61 6.86
CA ALA A 517 4.75 -11.25 7.93
C ALA A 517 6.07 -10.51 8.19
N SER A 518 6.53 -10.50 9.44
CA SER A 518 7.69 -9.71 9.88
C SER A 518 9.05 -10.32 9.57
N ASP A 519 9.12 -11.28 8.65
CA ASP A 519 10.39 -11.79 8.12
C ASP A 519 11.05 -10.83 7.12
N GLY A 520 10.41 -9.69 6.85
CA GLY A 520 10.85 -8.69 5.88
C GLY A 520 10.54 -9.04 4.43
N ARG A 521 10.08 -10.25 4.15
CA ARG A 521 9.81 -10.72 2.79
C ARG A 521 8.46 -11.36 2.59
N SER A 522 7.96 -12.15 3.55
CA SER A 522 6.72 -12.90 3.38
C SER A 522 5.49 -12.01 3.45
N CYS A 523 4.62 -12.13 2.46
CA CYS A 523 3.31 -11.51 2.42
C CYS A 523 2.24 -12.60 2.44
N ILE A 524 1.29 -12.50 3.36
CA ILE A 524 0.22 -13.49 3.49
C ILE A 524 -0.91 -13.19 2.53
N ALA A 525 -1.31 -11.93 2.41
CA ALA A 525 -2.43 -11.54 1.58
C ALA A 525 -1.93 -10.97 0.26
N ALA A 526 -2.13 -11.70 -0.82
CA ALA A 526 -1.66 -11.33 -2.14
C ALA A 526 -2.67 -10.51 -2.97
N ASP A 527 -3.87 -10.30 -2.46
CA ASP A 527 -4.94 -9.58 -3.17
C ASP A 527 -4.89 -8.06 -3.01
N ARG A 528 -4.05 -7.57 -2.12
CA ARG A 528 -3.91 -6.14 -1.79
C ARG A 528 -2.48 -5.70 -1.94
N ALA A 529 -2.29 -4.39 -2.15
CA ALA A 529 -0.97 -3.80 -2.02
C ALA A 529 -0.43 -4.02 -0.61
N SER A 530 0.83 -4.36 -0.50
CA SER A 530 1.52 -4.57 0.77
C SER A 530 2.94 -4.01 0.69
N HIS A 531 3.63 -3.94 1.83
CA HIS A 531 5.03 -3.55 1.88
C HIS A 531 5.87 -4.63 2.56
N SER A 532 7.15 -4.64 2.27
CA SER A 532 8.13 -5.50 2.92
C SER A 532 9.36 -4.68 3.27
N SER A 533 9.88 -4.86 4.47
CA SER A 533 11.11 -4.23 4.95
C SER A 533 12.22 -5.27 5.01
N LEU A 534 13.35 -5.01 4.36
CA LEU A 534 14.48 -5.95 4.30
C LEU A 534 15.55 -5.64 5.33
N SER A 535 15.85 -4.36 5.50
CA SER A 535 16.99 -3.92 6.28
C SER A 535 16.87 -2.44 6.60
N TRP A 536 17.73 -1.96 7.48
CA TRP A 536 17.89 -0.52 7.72
C TRP A 536 19.35 -0.14 7.85
N GLY A 537 19.62 1.11 7.49
CA GLY A 537 20.86 1.81 7.79
C GLY A 537 20.63 2.88 8.85
N PHE A 538 21.58 3.04 9.76
CA PHE A 538 21.53 4.04 10.81
C PHE A 538 22.80 4.89 10.80
N THR A 539 22.61 6.22 10.78
CA THR A 539 23.67 7.22 10.97
C THR A 539 23.18 8.31 11.92
N ASP A 540 24.07 9.15 12.39
CA ASP A 540 23.70 10.33 13.19
C ASP A 540 23.20 11.49 12.29
N GLU A 541 23.23 11.33 10.97
CA GLU A 541 22.84 12.34 10.00
C GLU A 541 21.48 12.02 9.34
N ASN A 542 20.74 13.06 9.00
CA ASN A 542 19.39 12.96 8.41
C ASN A 542 19.39 13.13 6.90
N VAL A 543 20.41 12.60 6.24
CA VAL A 543 20.63 12.73 4.81
C VAL A 543 21.07 11.41 4.21
N ALA A 544 20.55 11.10 3.02
CA ALA A 544 21.00 9.97 2.22
C ALA A 544 20.78 10.25 0.74
N LEU A 545 21.60 9.62 -0.12
CA LEU A 545 21.35 9.60 -1.56
C LEU A 545 20.49 8.41 -1.92
N TYR A 546 19.55 8.64 -2.80
CA TYR A 546 18.65 7.63 -3.36
C TYR A 546 18.70 7.64 -4.87
N GLY A 547 18.48 6.49 -5.47
CA GLY A 547 18.33 6.37 -6.91
C GLY A 547 17.99 4.96 -7.33
N MET A 548 17.87 4.77 -8.65
CA MET A 548 17.82 3.47 -9.29
C MET A 548 18.82 3.43 -10.45
N THR A 549 19.49 2.29 -10.62
CA THR A 549 20.53 2.12 -11.63
C THR A 549 20.56 0.69 -12.16
N ASP A 550 21.01 0.52 -13.38
CA ASP A 550 21.36 -0.75 -14.02
C ASP A 550 22.80 -1.20 -13.71
N LEU A 551 23.59 -0.33 -13.07
CA LEU A 551 24.95 -0.65 -12.65
C LEU A 551 24.99 -1.57 -11.43
N PRO A 552 26.03 -2.38 -11.24
CA PRO A 552 26.26 -3.11 -10.00
C PRO A 552 26.65 -2.16 -8.85
N ALA A 553 26.47 -2.61 -7.60
CA ALA A 553 26.64 -1.76 -6.42
C ALA A 553 28.05 -1.18 -6.26
N GLU A 554 29.10 -1.95 -6.65
CA GLU A 554 30.49 -1.51 -6.59
C GLU A 554 30.80 -0.37 -7.54
N GLU A 555 30.08 -0.20 -8.63
CA GLU A 555 30.26 0.93 -9.56
C GLU A 555 29.69 2.24 -9.00
N LEU A 556 28.85 2.19 -7.99
CA LEU A 556 28.39 3.37 -7.26
C LEU A 556 29.46 3.95 -6.32
N THR A 557 30.60 3.29 -6.17
CA THR A 557 31.69 3.73 -5.30
C THR A 557 32.20 5.14 -5.66
N VAL A 558 32.25 5.48 -6.94
CA VAL A 558 32.68 6.81 -7.40
C VAL A 558 31.72 7.88 -6.91
N LEU A 559 30.42 7.66 -7.01
CA LEU A 559 29.38 8.53 -6.48
C LEU A 559 29.50 8.65 -4.95
N ALA A 560 29.63 7.51 -4.25
CA ALA A 560 29.74 7.47 -2.80
C ALA A 560 30.97 8.23 -2.29
N ARG A 561 32.13 8.06 -2.92
CA ARG A 561 33.35 8.84 -2.61
C ARG A 561 33.16 10.31 -2.88
N SER A 562 32.62 10.70 -4.04
CA SER A 562 32.38 12.08 -4.42
C SER A 562 31.49 12.82 -3.44
N TRP A 563 30.51 12.15 -2.85
CA TRP A 563 29.59 12.71 -1.87
C TRP A 563 30.14 12.69 -0.44
N ASN A 564 30.79 11.59 -0.03
CA ASN A 564 31.34 11.47 1.32
C ASN A 564 32.65 12.27 1.49
N LYS A 565 33.46 12.35 0.43
CA LYS A 565 34.75 13.05 0.37
C LYS A 565 34.78 13.97 -0.85
N PRO A 566 33.95 15.03 -0.85
CA PRO A 566 33.85 15.91 -2.02
C PRO A 566 35.20 16.57 -2.32
N PRO A 567 35.62 16.62 -3.59
CA PRO A 567 36.84 17.29 -3.96
C PRO A 567 36.77 18.80 -3.64
N PRO A 568 37.86 19.38 -3.12
CA PRO A 568 37.87 20.81 -2.74
C PRO A 568 37.69 21.70 -3.96
N LEU A 569 36.91 22.76 -3.76
CA LEU A 569 36.72 23.83 -4.73
C LEU A 569 37.74 24.94 -4.47
N LEU A 570 38.60 25.20 -5.46
CA LEU A 570 39.65 26.21 -5.40
C LEU A 570 39.24 27.42 -6.22
N ILE A 571 39.16 28.59 -5.56
CA ILE A 571 38.87 29.89 -6.18
C ILE A 571 40.07 30.78 -6.08
N GLU A 572 40.29 31.60 -7.10
CA GLU A 572 41.27 32.67 -7.03
C GLU A 572 40.65 33.89 -6.29
N PRO A 573 41.43 34.62 -5.49
CA PRO A 573 40.92 35.84 -4.86
C PRO A 573 40.39 36.83 -5.89
N GLY A 574 39.15 37.30 -5.74
CA GLY A 574 38.58 38.23 -6.71
C GLY A 574 37.08 38.38 -6.62
N GLU A 575 36.41 38.13 -7.73
CA GLU A 575 34.98 38.42 -7.98
C GLU A 575 34.00 37.45 -7.36
N ILE A 576 34.48 36.32 -6.82
CA ILE A 576 33.64 35.26 -6.26
C ILE A 576 34.06 34.87 -4.83
N THR A 577 33.11 34.36 -4.07
CA THR A 577 33.31 33.68 -2.80
C THR A 577 32.69 32.28 -2.88
N SER A 578 33.16 31.35 -2.06
CA SER A 578 32.62 30.00 -1.98
C SER A 578 32.25 29.67 -0.54
N GLU A 579 31.12 28.99 -0.38
CA GLU A 579 30.71 28.35 0.86
C GLU A 579 31.13 26.86 0.90
N GLY A 580 31.76 26.38 -0.20
CA GLY A 580 32.18 25.00 -0.34
C GLY A 580 31.08 24.08 -0.86
N TYR A 581 31.21 22.80 -0.52
CA TYR A 581 30.24 21.77 -0.91
C TYR A 581 29.18 21.57 0.16
N ASP A 582 27.94 21.77 -0.21
CA ASP A 582 26.79 21.42 0.63
C ASP A 582 26.36 19.99 0.35
N TYR A 583 26.77 19.07 1.22
CA TYR A 583 26.44 17.65 1.09
C TYR A 583 24.96 17.37 1.30
N THR A 584 24.20 18.28 1.96
CA THR A 584 22.76 18.14 2.20
C THR A 584 21.90 18.48 0.97
N GLU A 585 22.53 19.05 -0.06
CA GLU A 585 21.91 19.35 -1.36
C GLU A 585 22.70 18.76 -2.54
N ARG A 586 23.86 18.14 -2.29
CA ARG A 586 24.79 17.62 -3.30
C ARG A 586 25.25 18.69 -4.28
N ILE A 587 25.67 19.84 -3.81
CA ILE A 587 25.98 21.00 -4.65
C ILE A 587 27.12 21.86 -4.09
N TYR A 588 27.93 22.47 -4.96
CA TYR A 588 28.89 23.50 -4.59
C TYR A 588 28.23 24.89 -4.61
N LYS A 589 28.37 25.69 -3.53
CA LYS A 589 27.77 27.00 -3.41
C LYS A 589 28.82 28.10 -3.60
N LEU A 590 28.51 29.00 -4.52
CA LEU A 590 29.34 30.17 -4.87
C LEU A 590 28.47 31.41 -4.88
N THR A 591 29.09 32.55 -4.60
CA THR A 591 28.44 33.88 -4.71
C THR A 591 29.30 34.81 -5.55
N SER A 592 28.71 35.40 -6.57
CA SER A 592 29.33 36.45 -7.37
C SER A 592 29.21 37.76 -6.67
N LYS A 593 30.35 38.51 -6.54
CA LYS A 593 30.37 39.87 -5.96
C LYS A 593 29.78 40.91 -6.91
N LYS A 594 29.77 40.62 -8.20
CA LYS A 594 29.20 41.51 -9.23
C LYS A 594 28.31 40.73 -10.18
N LYS A 595 27.17 41.30 -10.53
CA LYS A 595 26.34 40.77 -11.61
C LYS A 595 27.15 40.73 -12.91
N ARG A 596 26.95 39.71 -13.74
CA ARG A 596 27.63 39.52 -15.03
C ARG A 596 29.15 39.31 -14.93
N ALA A 597 29.66 38.91 -13.78
CA ALA A 597 31.07 38.55 -13.64
C ALA A 597 31.39 37.26 -14.41
N LYS A 598 32.61 37.16 -14.87
CA LYS A 598 33.20 35.89 -15.27
C LYS A 598 33.50 35.10 -13.99
N ILE A 599 33.00 33.91 -13.89
CA ILE A 599 33.21 32.99 -12.76
C ILE A 599 34.19 31.91 -13.19
N ALA A 600 35.31 31.78 -12.51
CA ALA A 600 36.30 30.77 -12.77
C ALA A 600 36.76 30.11 -11.46
N PHE A 601 36.86 28.80 -11.46
CA PHE A 601 37.28 27.99 -10.31
C PHE A 601 37.84 26.65 -10.77
N LYS A 602 38.47 25.94 -9.87
CA LYS A 602 38.89 24.53 -10.09
C LYS A 602 38.27 23.64 -9.04
N VAL A 603 37.92 22.41 -9.39
CA VAL A 603 37.62 21.33 -8.48
C VAL A 603 38.78 20.37 -8.49
N ASP A 604 39.44 20.21 -7.34
CA ASP A 604 40.69 19.48 -7.23
C ASP A 604 40.45 18.01 -6.92
N ALA A 605 39.98 17.29 -7.92
CA ALA A 605 39.62 15.89 -7.80
C ALA A 605 40.85 14.98 -7.77
N THR A 606 40.74 13.89 -7.04
CA THR A 606 41.72 12.79 -6.95
C THR A 606 41.01 11.46 -7.05
N SER A 607 41.76 10.34 -7.05
CA SER A 607 41.17 8.98 -6.98
C SER A 607 40.38 8.74 -5.70
N ASP A 608 40.80 9.34 -4.58
CA ASP A 608 40.14 9.18 -3.29
C ASP A 608 38.98 10.17 -3.07
N SER A 609 39.01 11.27 -3.78
CA SER A 609 38.02 12.35 -3.78
C SER A 609 37.65 12.69 -5.23
N PRO A 610 36.94 11.77 -5.94
CA PRO A 610 36.61 11.95 -7.34
C PRO A 610 35.52 12.99 -7.55
N LEU A 611 35.56 13.63 -8.70
CA LEU A 611 34.44 14.45 -9.18
C LEU A 611 33.43 13.55 -9.90
N PHE A 612 32.17 13.59 -9.49
CA PHE A 612 31.10 12.84 -10.12
C PHE A 612 29.88 13.73 -10.31
N ASN A 613 29.54 14.02 -11.55
CA ASN A 613 28.37 14.79 -11.95
C ASN A 613 28.08 15.99 -11.04
N PRO A 614 29.01 16.96 -10.93
CA PRO A 614 28.87 18.06 -9.99
C PRO A 614 27.72 18.99 -10.35
N ALA A 615 27.08 19.52 -9.30
CA ALA A 615 26.19 20.65 -9.42
C ALA A 615 26.81 21.89 -8.76
N PHE A 616 26.49 23.07 -9.29
CA PHE A 616 26.96 24.37 -8.80
C PHE A 616 25.77 25.32 -8.66
N GLU A 617 25.67 25.96 -7.51
CA GLU A 617 24.75 27.07 -7.25
C GLU A 617 25.55 28.35 -7.23
N ILE A 618 25.19 29.32 -8.08
CA ILE A 618 25.88 30.60 -8.19
C ILE A 618 24.92 31.73 -7.88
N ASN A 619 25.02 32.26 -6.68
CA ASN A 619 24.22 33.38 -6.23
C ASN A 619 24.66 34.69 -6.89
N ASN A 620 23.69 35.61 -7.11
CA ASN A 620 23.89 36.90 -7.74
C ASN A 620 24.46 36.83 -9.18
N TRP A 621 23.99 35.82 -9.93
CA TRP A 621 24.43 35.61 -11.32
C TRP A 621 24.00 36.71 -12.29
N GLY A 622 22.78 37.21 -12.20
CA GLY A 622 22.13 38.08 -13.17
C GLY A 622 21.19 37.31 -14.10
N ASP A 623 20.82 37.93 -15.23
CA ASP A 623 19.77 37.39 -16.11
C ASP A 623 20.33 36.76 -17.40
N GLY A 624 21.66 36.81 -17.60
CA GLY A 624 22.28 36.31 -18.83
C GLY A 624 22.38 34.78 -18.87
N LEU A 625 22.20 34.22 -20.03
CA LEU A 625 22.35 32.79 -20.24
C LEU A 625 23.82 32.36 -20.04
N PRO A 626 24.10 31.27 -19.32
CA PRO A 626 25.47 30.83 -19.08
C PRO A 626 26.08 30.15 -20.29
N ARG A 627 27.35 30.39 -20.53
CA ARG A 627 28.25 29.56 -21.36
C ARG A 627 29.26 28.92 -20.43
N LEU A 628 29.39 27.60 -20.52
CA LEU A 628 30.33 26.83 -19.71
C LEU A 628 31.58 26.48 -20.51
N PHE A 629 32.75 26.68 -19.89
CA PHE A 629 34.03 26.18 -20.38
C PHE A 629 34.60 25.21 -19.33
N MET A 630 34.92 24.00 -19.74
CA MET A 630 35.56 22.98 -18.90
C MET A 630 36.95 22.67 -19.47
N ASN A 631 37.99 22.85 -18.66
CA ASN A 631 39.39 22.73 -19.07
C ASN A 631 39.71 23.55 -20.34
N GLY A 632 39.15 24.76 -20.42
CA GLY A 632 39.33 25.68 -21.55
C GLY A 632 38.49 25.37 -22.80
N LYS A 633 37.77 24.29 -22.84
CA LYS A 633 36.89 23.90 -23.95
C LYS A 633 35.45 24.28 -23.63
N GLU A 634 34.77 24.94 -24.54
CA GLU A 634 33.35 25.25 -24.40
C GLU A 634 32.50 23.96 -24.46
N ILE A 635 31.57 23.81 -23.50
CA ILE A 635 30.59 22.75 -23.45
C ILE A 635 29.22 23.35 -23.79
N PRO A 636 28.61 22.95 -24.90
CA PRO A 636 27.30 23.47 -25.25
C PRO A 636 26.21 22.99 -24.26
N ALA A 637 25.18 23.79 -24.10
CA ALA A 637 24.00 23.40 -23.32
C ALA A 637 23.33 22.17 -23.96
N GLY A 638 22.97 21.21 -23.15
CA GLY A 638 22.42 19.89 -23.55
C GLY A 638 22.65 18.89 -22.42
N ASP A 639 22.79 17.61 -22.77
CA ASP A 639 22.88 16.54 -21.77
C ASP A 639 24.09 16.68 -20.84
N GLN A 640 25.24 17.10 -21.35
CA GLN A 640 26.46 17.24 -20.57
C GLN A 640 26.47 18.50 -19.70
N PHE A 641 25.79 19.56 -20.11
CA PHE A 641 25.71 20.82 -19.40
C PHE A 641 24.28 21.31 -19.36
N ARG A 642 23.70 21.34 -18.18
CA ARG A 642 22.32 21.79 -17.94
C ARG A 642 22.34 22.94 -16.95
N TYR A 643 21.39 23.87 -17.08
CA TYR A 643 21.27 25.00 -16.18
C TYR A 643 19.81 25.44 -16.00
N GLY A 644 19.58 26.13 -14.90
CA GLY A 644 18.35 26.88 -14.60
C GLY A 644 18.68 28.18 -13.89
N ILE A 645 17.88 29.21 -14.11
CA ILE A 645 17.98 30.48 -13.40
C ILE A 645 16.73 30.61 -12.53
N GLU A 646 16.96 30.73 -11.24
CA GLU A 646 15.93 30.93 -10.22
C GLU A 646 16.03 32.35 -9.64
N TYR A 647 14.94 32.87 -9.11
CA TYR A 647 14.90 34.15 -8.45
C TYR A 647 14.31 34.02 -7.06
N ASP A 648 14.91 34.68 -6.08
CA ASP A 648 14.34 34.82 -4.76
C ASP A 648 13.21 35.87 -4.71
N VAL A 649 12.58 36.01 -3.54
CA VAL A 649 11.50 36.99 -3.33
C VAL A 649 11.93 38.45 -3.47
N GLU A 650 13.24 38.73 -3.42
CA GLU A 650 13.83 40.05 -3.62
C GLU A 650 14.26 40.26 -5.09
N GLY A 651 14.03 39.28 -5.96
CA GLY A 651 14.46 39.31 -7.36
C GLY A 651 15.96 39.14 -7.57
N LYS A 652 16.67 38.56 -6.58
CA LYS A 652 18.08 38.18 -6.76
C LYS A 652 18.14 36.86 -7.50
N SER A 653 18.97 36.83 -8.52
CA SER A 653 19.12 35.65 -9.35
C SER A 653 20.06 34.62 -8.75
N LYS A 654 19.74 33.37 -8.97
CA LYS A 654 20.54 32.21 -8.65
C LYS A 654 20.63 31.32 -9.89
N LEU A 655 21.85 31.01 -10.33
CA LEU A 655 22.10 30.08 -11.42
C LEU A 655 22.38 28.69 -10.82
N ILE A 656 21.61 27.69 -11.23
CA ILE A 656 21.84 26.29 -10.95
C ILE A 656 22.48 25.66 -12.19
N VAL A 657 23.57 24.95 -12.00
CA VAL A 657 24.31 24.26 -13.06
C VAL A 657 24.49 22.81 -12.68
N TYR A 658 24.27 21.91 -13.63
CA TYR A 658 24.60 20.50 -13.55
C TYR A 658 25.53 20.14 -14.70
N VAL A 659 26.62 19.42 -14.39
CA VAL A 659 27.59 18.98 -15.40
C VAL A 659 27.79 17.46 -15.31
N GLN A 660 27.47 16.76 -16.38
CA GLN A 660 27.71 15.32 -16.49
C GLN A 660 29.17 15.06 -16.82
N VAL A 661 29.98 14.78 -15.79
CA VAL A 661 31.40 14.50 -15.92
C VAL A 661 31.90 13.67 -14.74
N GLN A 662 32.85 12.79 -15.02
CA GLN A 662 33.61 12.06 -14.01
C GLN A 662 35.10 12.35 -14.19
N ALA A 663 35.78 12.68 -13.08
CA ALA A 663 37.20 12.98 -13.12
C ALA A 663 37.91 12.62 -11.81
N THR A 664 39.12 12.14 -11.92
CA THR A 664 40.04 11.88 -10.79
C THR A 664 41.28 12.82 -10.84
N LYS A 665 41.15 13.93 -11.55
CA LYS A 665 42.17 14.97 -11.69
C LYS A 665 41.50 16.33 -11.59
N SER A 666 42.30 17.32 -11.21
CA SER A 666 41.85 18.71 -11.13
C SER A 666 41.16 19.15 -12.42
N THR A 667 39.94 19.68 -12.30
CA THR A 667 39.12 20.12 -13.43
C THR A 667 38.78 21.59 -13.28
N SER A 668 39.07 22.41 -14.31
CA SER A 668 38.73 23.83 -14.30
C SER A 668 37.38 24.09 -14.93
N PHE A 669 36.63 24.96 -14.31
CA PHE A 669 35.34 25.46 -14.79
C PHE A 669 35.40 26.99 -14.95
N GLU A 670 34.88 27.45 -16.08
CA GLU A 670 34.69 28.89 -16.31
C GLU A 670 33.29 29.11 -16.85
N MET A 671 32.54 30.05 -16.26
CA MET A 671 31.21 30.43 -16.68
C MET A 671 31.16 31.91 -17.03
N LYS A 672 30.57 32.20 -18.19
CA LYS A 672 30.36 33.56 -18.69
C LYS A 672 28.92 33.75 -19.13
N GLN A 673 28.39 34.93 -19.03
CA GLN A 673 27.10 35.23 -19.65
C GLN A 673 27.26 35.36 -21.18
N ALA A 674 26.32 34.80 -21.91
CA ALA A 674 26.24 35.02 -23.35
C ALA A 674 26.01 36.51 -23.62
N VAL A 675 26.79 37.07 -24.52
CA VAL A 675 26.57 38.44 -25.06
C VAL A 675 25.67 38.22 -26.28
N PHE A 676 24.46 38.72 -26.22
CA PHE A 676 23.64 38.85 -27.41
C PHE A 676 24.13 40.08 -28.17
N GLU A 677 24.73 39.86 -29.33
CA GLU A 677 25.03 40.91 -30.28
C GLU A 677 23.76 41.45 -30.95
#